data_7b06331e16dfd412fe4c862ca8270bd5
#
_entry.id   7b06331e16dfd412fe4c862ca8270bd5
#
_cell.length_a   1.000
_cell.length_b   1.000
_cell.length_c   1.000
_cell.angle_alpha   90.00
_cell.angle_beta   90.00
_cell.angle_gamma   90.00
#
_symmetry.space_group_name_H-M   'P 1'
#
loop_
_entity.id
_entity.type
_entity.pdbx_description
1 polymer ?
#
loop_
_entity_poly.entity_id
_entity_poly.type
_entity_poly.pdbx_seq_one_letter_code
_entity_poly.pdbx_strand_id
1 'polypeptide(L)'
;MEQYNVTGMSCAACSARVEKAVSKVPGVTSCSVSLLTNSMGVEGTAAPADIVAAVEAAGYGASPKNAAAQSAAPSADALKDTETPRLKRRLIASLIFWVVLMYFSMGHMLWNWPLPGFMQGNHVAMGILQMLLTIIIMVINQKFFISGFKALWNRAPNMDTLVSLGATAAFGYSTYALFAMTVAQVQGDAMAVMGYMEEFYFESAATILTLITVGKTLEARSKGKTTDALKGLMNLAPKTATLLRNGAEVTVPIEQVQQGDVFVVRPGENIPVDGVVLEGSSAVNESALTGESIPVDKAEGDSVSAATLNQSGFLRCRATRVGQDTTLAQIIQMVSDAAATKAPIAKIADRVSGVFVPVVITLAVITTIVWLLAGQTVGFALARGISVLVISCPCALGLATPVAIMVGNGVGAKNGILFKTAVSLEQTGKTEIVALDKTGTITSGEPRVTDILPADGVTEQVLMSLAAALEQRSEHPLARAVLQKAQEDNLTPAEVADFQALPGNGLTAVLNGSTLYGGNAKLMQTLGVAVPQKMASSAEALAAQGKTPLFFAKDGTMQGVIAVADVIKEDSPQAVRELQGMGIRVVMLTGDNERTAKAIGAQAGVDEVIAGVLPDGKEAVIRSLKNKGRVAMVGDGINDAPALTRADVGIAIGAGTDVAIDAADVVLMKSHLTDVPAAIRLSRATLHNIHENLFWAFAYNVLGIPLAAGVFIPLLHWQMNPMYGAAAMSLSSFCVVSNALRLNLFDIRSTKHDHKRKAHKTSKKENTTMNKTIKIEGMMCGHCEATVKKALEALDGVSAAEVSHTAGTAVVTLDKPVDDTVLKKVVEDKDYTVTGIE
;
A
#
# COMPACT_ATOMS: atom_id res chain seq x y z
N MET A 1 6.43 10.36 10.88
CA MET A 1 5.73 9.35 11.73
C MET A 1 6.72 8.76 12.74
N GLU A 2 6.49 8.89 14.04
CA GLU A 2 7.32 8.26 15.07
C GLU A 2 6.96 6.79 15.22
N GLN A 3 7.96 5.91 15.40
CA GLN A 3 7.74 4.48 15.55
C GLN A 3 8.06 3.99 16.98
N TYR A 4 7.21 3.09 17.47
CA TYR A 4 7.33 2.47 18.79
C TYR A 4 7.25 0.95 18.65
N ASN A 5 8.02 0.23 19.46
CA ASN A 5 7.82 -1.20 19.66
C ASN A 5 6.73 -1.41 20.70
N VAL A 6 5.74 -2.27 20.41
CA VAL A 6 4.64 -2.57 21.33
C VAL A 6 4.68 -4.04 21.70
N THR A 7 4.66 -4.33 23.00
CA THR A 7 4.75 -5.71 23.52
C THR A 7 3.46 -6.13 24.22
N GLY A 8 3.16 -7.43 24.22
CA GLY A 8 2.00 -7.99 24.91
C GLY A 8 0.73 -8.10 24.06
N MET A 9 0.76 -7.69 22.78
CA MET A 9 -0.37 -7.87 21.87
C MET A 9 -0.43 -9.32 21.34
N SER A 10 -1.61 -9.94 21.41
CA SER A 10 -1.83 -11.32 20.96
C SER A 10 -2.88 -11.44 19.84
N CYS A 11 -3.67 -10.39 19.58
CA CYS A 11 -4.76 -10.42 18.61
C CYS A 11 -5.15 -9.02 18.12
N ALA A 12 -6.00 -8.96 17.09
CA ALA A 12 -6.51 -7.71 16.49
C ALA A 12 -7.24 -6.80 17.51
N ALA A 13 -7.99 -7.37 18.45
CA ALA A 13 -8.63 -6.60 19.51
C ALA A 13 -7.63 -5.88 20.42
N CYS A 14 -6.44 -6.47 20.64
CA CYS A 14 -5.36 -5.85 21.40
C CYS A 14 -4.80 -4.62 20.65
N SER A 15 -4.52 -4.74 19.36
CA SER A 15 -4.01 -3.64 18.54
C SER A 15 -5.02 -2.48 18.45
N ALA A 16 -6.32 -2.78 18.26
CA ALA A 16 -7.38 -1.78 18.25
C ALA A 16 -7.51 -1.02 19.59
N ARG A 17 -7.26 -1.71 20.71
CA ARG A 17 -7.29 -1.08 22.03
C ARG A 17 -6.12 -0.13 22.25
N VAL A 18 -4.90 -0.54 21.86
CA VAL A 18 -3.72 0.33 21.92
C VAL A 18 -3.93 1.57 21.06
N GLU A 19 -4.39 1.38 19.81
CA GLU A 19 -4.70 2.45 18.88
C GLU A 19 -5.72 3.45 19.46
N LYS A 20 -6.81 2.94 20.08
CA LYS A 20 -7.83 3.77 20.73
C LYS A 20 -7.31 4.51 21.95
N ALA A 21 -6.37 3.94 22.70
CA ALA A 21 -5.79 4.58 23.88
C ALA A 21 -4.86 5.72 23.47
N VAL A 22 -3.97 5.47 22.50
CA VAL A 22 -3.01 6.46 22.00
C VAL A 22 -3.69 7.58 21.22
N SER A 23 -4.72 7.28 20.41
CA SER A 23 -5.49 8.31 19.69
C SER A 23 -6.24 9.29 20.61
N LYS A 24 -6.30 9.05 21.91
CA LYS A 24 -6.89 9.97 22.89
C LYS A 24 -5.86 10.90 23.54
N VAL A 25 -4.58 10.66 23.31
CA VAL A 25 -3.50 11.50 23.86
C VAL A 25 -3.53 12.85 23.14
N PRO A 26 -3.57 13.97 23.87
CA PRO A 26 -3.51 15.30 23.27
C PRO A 26 -2.28 15.46 22.39
N GLY A 27 -2.46 16.00 21.18
CA GLY A 27 -1.38 16.18 20.21
C GLY A 27 -1.16 15.00 19.26
N VAL A 28 -1.85 13.86 19.41
CA VAL A 28 -1.83 12.76 18.44
C VAL A 28 -2.84 13.03 17.34
N THR A 29 -2.38 13.14 16.09
CA THR A 29 -3.22 13.31 14.89
C THR A 29 -3.61 11.98 14.27
N SER A 30 -2.68 11.03 14.22
CA SER A 30 -2.96 9.67 13.77
C SER A 30 -2.16 8.64 14.56
N CYS A 31 -2.74 7.45 14.72
CA CYS A 31 -2.07 6.31 15.32
C CYS A 31 -2.45 5.05 14.56
N SER A 32 -1.45 4.24 14.22
CA SER A 32 -1.62 2.95 13.58
C SER A 32 -0.79 1.90 14.30
N VAL A 33 -1.41 0.77 14.66
CA VAL A 33 -0.77 -0.29 15.44
C VAL A 33 -0.74 -1.57 14.61
N SER A 34 0.44 -2.08 14.30
CA SER A 34 0.64 -3.33 13.55
C SER A 34 0.86 -4.50 14.51
N LEU A 35 -0.08 -5.44 14.50
CA LEU A 35 0.07 -6.72 15.20
C LEU A 35 1.15 -7.61 14.56
N LEU A 36 1.43 -7.42 13.28
CA LEU A 36 2.35 -8.26 12.52
C LEU A 36 3.81 -7.95 12.86
N THR A 37 4.14 -6.66 12.93
CA THR A 37 5.49 -6.17 13.25
C THR A 37 5.68 -5.85 14.72
N ASN A 38 4.63 -5.98 15.54
CA ASN A 38 4.58 -5.54 16.94
C ASN A 38 5.05 -4.08 17.09
N SER A 39 4.68 -3.24 16.16
CA SER A 39 5.05 -1.82 16.12
C SER A 39 3.82 -0.92 16.07
N MET A 40 4.05 0.34 16.42
CA MET A 40 3.05 1.40 16.36
C MET A 40 3.69 2.62 15.72
N GLY A 41 3.01 3.19 14.74
CA GLY A 41 3.33 4.48 14.14
C GLY A 41 2.39 5.54 14.69
N VAL A 42 2.95 6.66 15.15
CA VAL A 42 2.19 7.79 15.68
C VAL A 42 2.60 9.07 14.95
N GLU A 43 1.61 9.85 14.55
CA GLU A 43 1.79 11.18 14.01
C GLU A 43 1.19 12.22 14.95
N GLY A 44 1.86 13.34 15.09
CA GLY A 44 1.42 14.42 15.95
C GLY A 44 2.57 15.07 16.71
N THR A 45 2.22 15.88 17.69
CA THR A 45 3.15 16.65 18.53
C THR A 45 3.19 16.15 19.99
N ALA A 46 2.57 14.99 20.28
CA ALA A 46 2.50 14.41 21.62
C ALA A 46 3.89 13.94 22.09
N ALA A 47 4.21 14.14 23.36
CA ALA A 47 5.50 13.68 23.91
C ALA A 47 5.58 12.14 23.94
N PRO A 48 6.74 11.54 23.61
CA PRO A 48 6.93 10.09 23.64
C PRO A 48 6.56 9.44 24.99
N ALA A 49 6.79 10.11 26.10
CA ALA A 49 6.45 9.64 27.44
C ALA A 49 4.94 9.47 27.64
N ASP A 50 4.12 10.39 27.11
CA ASP A 50 2.66 10.35 27.22
C ASP A 50 2.09 9.21 26.36
N ILE A 51 2.69 8.98 25.19
CA ILE A 51 2.33 7.86 24.30
C ILE A 51 2.62 6.53 24.98
N VAL A 52 3.80 6.37 25.60
CA VAL A 52 4.18 5.15 26.33
C VAL A 52 3.24 4.93 27.51
N ALA A 53 2.99 5.97 28.31
CA ALA A 53 2.07 5.90 29.46
C ALA A 53 0.64 5.49 29.04
N ALA A 54 0.14 5.99 27.90
CA ALA A 54 -1.17 5.60 27.39
C ALA A 54 -1.24 4.12 26.97
N VAL A 55 -0.16 3.58 26.40
CA VAL A 55 -0.06 2.15 26.05
C VAL A 55 0.01 1.29 27.30
N GLU A 56 0.78 1.72 28.32
CA GLU A 56 0.89 1.01 29.60
C GLU A 56 -0.43 1.01 30.36
N ALA A 57 -1.13 2.14 30.38
CA ALA A 57 -2.48 2.24 30.96
C ALA A 57 -3.50 1.33 30.23
N ALA A 58 -3.30 1.07 28.95
CA ALA A 58 -4.10 0.10 28.20
C ALA A 58 -3.74 -1.37 28.53
N GLY A 59 -2.67 -1.61 29.28
CA GLY A 59 -2.23 -2.93 29.76
C GLY A 59 -1.14 -3.60 28.89
N TYR A 60 -0.48 -2.84 28.00
CA TYR A 60 0.56 -3.29 27.09
C TYR A 60 1.88 -2.57 27.38
N GLY A 61 3.00 -3.06 26.87
CA GLY A 61 4.28 -2.35 26.96
C GLY A 61 4.56 -1.59 25.67
N ALA A 62 5.18 -0.41 25.77
CA ALA A 62 5.70 0.33 24.63
C ALA A 62 7.10 0.86 24.91
N SER A 63 7.91 0.95 23.84
CA SER A 63 9.19 1.63 23.86
C SER A 63 9.40 2.34 22.54
N PRO A 64 9.91 3.59 22.51
CA PRO A 64 10.25 4.26 21.28
C PRO A 64 11.35 3.47 20.56
N LYS A 65 11.27 3.37 19.24
CA LYS A 65 12.40 2.92 18.42
C LYS A 65 13.42 4.05 18.43
N ASN A 66 14.49 3.89 19.21
CA ASN A 66 15.45 4.94 19.53
C ASN A 66 16.01 5.64 18.29
N ALA A 67 16.00 6.96 18.33
CA ALA A 67 16.70 7.83 17.39
C ALA A 67 18.25 7.59 17.33
N ALA A 68 18.84 7.01 18.37
CA ALA A 68 20.25 6.62 18.37
C ALA A 68 20.56 5.38 17.52
N ALA A 69 19.54 4.55 17.20
CA ALA A 69 19.65 3.49 16.19
C ALA A 69 19.38 4.00 14.77
N GLN A 70 18.98 5.27 14.62
CA GLN A 70 18.70 5.91 13.33
C GLN A 70 19.98 6.23 12.54
N SER A 71 21.15 6.18 13.13
CA SER A 71 22.43 6.35 12.42
C SER A 71 23.01 5.06 11.84
N ALA A 72 22.44 3.89 12.15
CA ALA A 72 22.82 2.63 11.55
C ALA A 72 21.71 2.14 10.63
N ALA A 73 22.06 1.67 9.43
CA ALA A 73 21.14 1.03 8.51
C ALA A 73 20.32 -0.04 9.24
N PRO A 74 19.01 -0.22 8.92
CA PRO A 74 18.16 -1.20 9.60
C PRO A 74 18.81 -2.58 9.55
N SER A 75 19.25 -3.13 10.68
CA SER A 75 19.94 -4.41 10.71
C SER A 75 18.93 -5.54 10.52
N ALA A 76 19.30 -6.55 9.73
CA ALA A 76 18.49 -7.77 9.54
C ALA A 76 18.20 -8.50 10.86
N ASP A 77 18.98 -8.25 11.91
CA ASP A 77 18.76 -8.75 13.26
C ASP A 77 17.50 -8.21 13.93
N ALA A 78 17.02 -7.01 13.56
CA ALA A 78 15.78 -6.44 14.08
C ALA A 78 14.52 -7.22 13.62
N LEU A 79 14.61 -7.95 12.50
CA LEU A 79 13.55 -8.80 11.95
C LEU A 79 13.75 -10.28 12.29
N LYS A 80 14.67 -10.62 13.19
CA LYS A 80 14.94 -12.01 13.58
C LYS A 80 13.73 -12.62 14.30
N ASP A 81 13.24 -13.73 13.79
CA ASP A 81 12.12 -14.45 14.38
C ASP A 81 12.54 -15.13 15.70
N THR A 82 12.22 -14.48 16.82
CA THR A 82 12.47 -15.01 18.16
C THR A 82 11.25 -15.74 18.75
N GLU A 83 10.08 -15.57 18.16
CA GLU A 83 8.82 -16.17 18.65
C GLU A 83 8.66 -17.62 18.22
N THR A 84 8.93 -17.92 16.95
CA THR A 84 8.77 -19.29 16.42
C THR A 84 9.58 -20.35 17.19
N PRO A 85 10.87 -20.12 17.53
CA PRO A 85 11.62 -21.10 18.32
C PRO A 85 11.03 -21.35 19.72
N ARG A 86 10.51 -20.31 20.38
CA ARG A 86 9.88 -20.41 21.70
C ARG A 86 8.56 -21.19 21.63
N LEU A 87 7.72 -20.88 20.64
CA LEU A 87 6.44 -21.56 20.42
C LEU A 87 6.67 -23.01 20.02
N LYS A 88 7.68 -23.29 19.18
CA LYS A 88 8.04 -24.66 18.78
C LYS A 88 8.45 -25.51 19.99
N ARG A 89 9.25 -24.99 20.93
CA ARG A 89 9.62 -25.71 22.16
C ARG A 89 8.40 -25.99 23.03
N ARG A 90 7.52 -24.99 23.23
CA ARG A 90 6.25 -25.16 23.95
C ARG A 90 5.36 -26.21 23.31
N LEU A 91 5.23 -26.15 21.98
CA LEU A 91 4.42 -27.11 21.22
C LEU A 91 4.94 -28.53 21.38
N ILE A 92 6.25 -28.78 21.21
CA ILE A 92 6.84 -30.10 21.38
C ILE A 92 6.60 -30.65 22.79
N ALA A 93 6.84 -29.79 23.82
CA ALA A 93 6.57 -30.15 25.21
C ALA A 93 5.09 -30.50 25.42
N SER A 94 4.15 -29.69 24.94
CA SER A 94 2.71 -29.96 25.05
C SER A 94 2.30 -31.22 24.32
N LEU A 95 2.85 -31.47 23.10
CA LEU A 95 2.54 -32.66 22.30
C LEU A 95 2.95 -33.94 22.99
N ILE A 96 4.12 -34.00 23.65
CA ILE A 96 4.59 -35.18 24.38
C ILE A 96 3.56 -35.57 25.45
N PHE A 97 3.18 -34.64 26.31
CA PHE A 97 2.21 -34.94 27.37
C PHE A 97 0.80 -35.13 26.82
N TRP A 98 0.42 -34.46 25.74
CA TRP A 98 -0.88 -34.64 25.09
C TRP A 98 -1.03 -36.03 24.47
N VAL A 99 -0.01 -36.57 23.79
CA VAL A 99 -0.05 -37.93 23.24
C VAL A 99 -0.18 -38.97 24.35
N VAL A 100 0.54 -38.81 25.47
CA VAL A 100 0.41 -39.70 26.63
C VAL A 100 -1.01 -39.61 27.20
N LEU A 101 -1.57 -38.37 27.34
CA LEU A 101 -2.94 -38.20 27.82
C LEU A 101 -3.96 -38.86 26.89
N MET A 102 -3.83 -38.67 25.56
CA MET A 102 -4.70 -39.33 24.57
C MET A 102 -4.63 -40.86 24.61
N TYR A 103 -3.46 -41.42 24.90
CA TYR A 103 -3.31 -42.84 25.08
C TYR A 103 -4.19 -43.38 26.21
N PHE A 104 -4.17 -42.73 27.37
CA PHE A 104 -4.90 -43.18 28.55
C PHE A 104 -6.39 -42.78 28.51
N SER A 105 -6.79 -41.69 27.85
CA SER A 105 -8.19 -41.34 27.72
C SER A 105 -8.86 -42.05 26.55
N MET A 106 -8.64 -41.57 25.31
CA MET A 106 -9.32 -42.10 24.14
C MET A 106 -8.76 -43.45 23.64
N GLY A 107 -7.44 -43.70 23.76
CA GLY A 107 -6.82 -44.93 23.29
C GLY A 107 -7.37 -46.16 23.99
N HIS A 108 -7.57 -46.10 25.29
CA HIS A 108 -8.18 -47.17 26.06
C HIS A 108 -9.69 -47.27 25.79
N MET A 109 -10.42 -46.15 25.82
CA MET A 109 -11.89 -46.16 25.67
C MET A 109 -12.36 -46.57 24.28
N LEU A 110 -11.69 -46.09 23.18
CA LEU A 110 -12.11 -46.36 21.82
C LEU A 110 -11.46 -47.59 21.18
N TRP A 111 -10.19 -47.90 21.53
CA TRP A 111 -9.41 -48.95 20.88
C TRP A 111 -8.93 -50.02 21.85
N ASN A 112 -9.36 -49.94 23.11
CA ASN A 112 -9.03 -50.92 24.17
C ASN A 112 -7.51 -51.16 24.31
N TRP A 113 -6.71 -50.09 24.21
CA TRP A 113 -5.25 -50.18 24.35
C TRP A 113 -4.87 -50.65 25.74
N PRO A 114 -3.76 -51.45 25.89
CA PRO A 114 -3.37 -52.05 27.13
C PRO A 114 -3.05 -51.02 28.21
N LEU A 115 -3.62 -51.20 29.43
CA LEU A 115 -3.31 -50.41 30.61
C LEU A 115 -2.34 -51.12 31.52
N PRO A 116 -1.51 -50.37 32.27
CA PRO A 116 -0.74 -50.94 33.39
C PRO A 116 -1.68 -51.61 34.40
N GLY A 117 -1.22 -52.77 34.98
CA GLY A 117 -2.07 -53.61 35.80
C GLY A 117 -2.75 -52.91 36.99
N PHE A 118 -2.12 -51.87 37.55
CA PHE A 118 -2.68 -51.07 38.66
C PHE A 118 -3.80 -50.14 38.26
N MET A 119 -3.98 -49.90 36.97
CA MET A 119 -5.03 -49.03 36.41
C MET A 119 -6.21 -49.83 35.87
N GLN A 120 -6.07 -51.14 35.68
CA GLN A 120 -7.17 -51.94 35.17
C GLN A 120 -8.32 -51.97 36.18
N GLY A 121 -9.49 -51.47 35.76
CA GLY A 121 -10.68 -51.31 36.63
C GLY A 121 -10.58 -50.19 37.69
N ASN A 122 -9.47 -49.42 37.73
CA ASN A 122 -9.32 -48.31 38.67
C ASN A 122 -9.53 -46.98 37.94
N HIS A 123 -10.80 -46.58 37.78
CA HIS A 123 -11.25 -45.37 37.11
C HIS A 123 -10.76 -44.10 37.82
N VAL A 124 -10.64 -44.12 39.14
CA VAL A 124 -10.11 -42.98 39.93
C VAL A 124 -8.64 -42.72 39.62
N ALA A 125 -7.81 -43.77 39.51
CA ALA A 125 -6.40 -43.63 39.15
C ALA A 125 -6.24 -43.07 37.73
N MET A 126 -7.10 -43.48 36.79
CA MET A 126 -7.15 -42.91 35.45
C MET A 126 -7.51 -41.44 35.45
N GLY A 127 -8.53 -41.03 36.21
CA GLY A 127 -8.93 -39.64 36.33
C GLY A 127 -7.83 -38.77 36.94
N ILE A 128 -7.12 -39.27 37.98
CA ILE A 128 -5.99 -38.54 38.59
C ILE A 128 -4.84 -38.41 37.61
N LEU A 129 -4.50 -39.43 36.81
CA LEU A 129 -3.45 -39.35 35.81
C LEU A 129 -3.80 -38.32 34.72
N GLN A 130 -5.04 -38.34 34.22
CA GLN A 130 -5.52 -37.33 33.25
C GLN A 130 -5.45 -35.91 33.80
N MET A 131 -5.86 -35.73 35.07
CA MET A 131 -5.77 -34.42 35.75
C MET A 131 -4.31 -33.94 35.85
N LEU A 132 -3.38 -34.77 36.29
CA LEU A 132 -1.96 -34.41 36.42
C LEU A 132 -1.33 -34.06 35.07
N LEU A 133 -1.58 -34.84 34.02
CA LEU A 133 -1.09 -34.54 32.67
C LEU A 133 -1.67 -33.23 32.12
N THR A 134 -2.95 -32.97 32.38
CA THR A 134 -3.61 -31.73 32.00
C THR A 134 -3.01 -30.54 32.74
N ILE A 135 -2.73 -30.62 34.04
CA ILE A 135 -2.04 -29.59 34.82
C ILE A 135 -0.68 -29.25 34.19
N ILE A 136 0.12 -30.27 33.82
CA ILE A 136 1.42 -30.05 33.17
C ILE A 136 1.23 -29.22 31.87
N ILE A 137 0.27 -29.60 31.02
CA ILE A 137 -0.02 -28.88 29.77
C ILE A 137 -0.50 -27.44 30.07
N MET A 138 -1.33 -27.22 31.08
CA MET A 138 -1.77 -25.89 31.52
C MET A 138 -0.59 -25.05 31.99
N VAL A 139 0.35 -25.62 32.75
CA VAL A 139 1.56 -24.90 33.22
C VAL A 139 2.48 -24.54 32.03
N ILE A 140 2.70 -25.47 31.10
CA ILE A 140 3.45 -25.16 29.86
C ILE A 140 2.81 -24.01 29.10
N ASN A 141 1.49 -23.93 29.12
CA ASN A 141 0.70 -22.93 28.39
C ASN A 141 0.16 -21.79 29.27
N GLN A 142 0.73 -21.55 30.46
CA GLN A 142 0.28 -20.55 31.45
C GLN A 142 0.09 -19.14 30.88
N LYS A 143 0.81 -18.79 29.83
CA LYS A 143 0.68 -17.46 29.19
C LYS A 143 -0.74 -17.15 28.73
N PHE A 144 -1.50 -18.16 28.25
CA PHE A 144 -2.90 -17.95 27.85
C PHE A 144 -3.75 -17.55 29.05
N PHE A 145 -3.54 -18.17 30.20
CA PHE A 145 -4.30 -17.86 31.42
C PHE A 145 -3.93 -16.49 31.95
N ILE A 146 -2.63 -16.15 32.03
CA ILE A 146 -2.18 -14.83 32.52
C ILE A 146 -2.71 -13.73 31.63
N SER A 147 -2.55 -13.85 30.30
CA SER A 147 -3.03 -12.85 29.34
C SER A 147 -4.56 -12.77 29.33
N GLY A 148 -5.24 -13.92 29.29
CA GLY A 148 -6.69 -14.01 29.20
C GLY A 148 -7.41 -13.43 30.42
N PHE A 149 -7.01 -13.82 31.62
CA PHE A 149 -7.62 -13.30 32.86
C PHE A 149 -7.28 -11.85 33.14
N LYS A 150 -6.05 -11.41 32.82
CA LYS A 150 -5.68 -9.98 32.88
C LYS A 150 -6.55 -9.15 31.93
N ALA A 151 -6.79 -9.64 30.71
CA ALA A 151 -7.65 -8.95 29.75
C ALA A 151 -9.12 -8.90 30.23
N LEU A 152 -9.61 -9.99 30.81
CA LEU A 152 -10.96 -10.05 31.39
C LEU A 152 -11.13 -9.05 32.56
N TRP A 153 -10.17 -9.02 33.49
CA TRP A 153 -10.14 -8.09 34.60
C TRP A 153 -10.17 -6.63 34.13
N ASN A 154 -9.42 -6.33 33.11
CA ASN A 154 -9.37 -5.00 32.49
C ASN A 154 -10.58 -4.70 31.57
N ARG A 155 -11.66 -5.50 31.62
CA ARG A 155 -12.88 -5.35 30.80
C ARG A 155 -12.60 -5.27 29.31
N ALA A 156 -11.58 -5.99 28.84
CA ALA A 156 -11.17 -6.05 27.46
C ALA A 156 -10.86 -7.49 27.05
N PRO A 157 -11.85 -8.38 27.11
CA PRO A 157 -11.64 -9.78 26.79
C PRO A 157 -11.09 -9.91 25.38
N ASN A 158 -10.09 -10.77 25.25
CA ASN A 158 -9.40 -11.08 24.02
C ASN A 158 -9.50 -12.59 23.68
N MET A 159 -8.80 -13.02 22.65
CA MET A 159 -8.76 -14.42 22.27
C MET A 159 -8.27 -15.33 23.41
N ASP A 160 -7.21 -14.91 24.14
CA ASP A 160 -6.66 -15.70 25.23
C ASP A 160 -7.69 -15.85 26.38
N THR A 161 -8.63 -14.88 26.52
CA THR A 161 -9.76 -14.98 27.44
C THR A 161 -10.71 -16.13 27.10
N LEU A 162 -11.04 -16.31 25.82
CA LEU A 162 -11.92 -17.41 25.38
C LEU A 162 -11.29 -18.77 25.68
N VAL A 163 -10.01 -18.89 25.36
CA VAL A 163 -9.22 -20.11 25.58
C VAL A 163 -9.10 -20.42 27.07
N SER A 164 -8.72 -19.43 27.88
CA SER A 164 -8.54 -19.62 29.32
C SER A 164 -9.85 -19.95 30.03
N LEU A 165 -10.96 -19.30 29.67
CA LEU A 165 -12.28 -19.63 30.20
C LEU A 165 -12.71 -21.03 29.84
N GLY A 166 -12.59 -21.44 28.56
CA GLY A 166 -12.93 -22.76 28.09
C GLY A 166 -12.11 -23.87 28.76
N ALA A 167 -10.78 -23.70 28.80
CA ALA A 167 -9.89 -24.68 29.45
C ALA A 167 -10.10 -24.76 30.98
N THR A 168 -10.31 -23.61 31.65
CA THR A 168 -10.58 -23.57 33.11
C THR A 168 -11.92 -24.20 33.43
N ALA A 169 -12.96 -23.96 32.63
CA ALA A 169 -14.28 -24.57 32.84
C ALA A 169 -14.22 -26.09 32.64
N ALA A 170 -13.56 -26.57 31.58
CA ALA A 170 -13.36 -28.00 31.32
C ALA A 170 -12.59 -28.66 32.46
N PHE A 171 -11.47 -28.07 32.88
CA PHE A 171 -10.65 -28.61 33.96
C PHE A 171 -11.39 -28.60 35.31
N GLY A 172 -12.06 -27.46 35.63
CA GLY A 172 -12.80 -27.31 36.89
C GLY A 172 -13.94 -28.31 37.04
N TYR A 173 -14.74 -28.47 35.96
CA TYR A 173 -15.84 -29.45 35.98
C TYR A 173 -15.34 -30.88 36.07
N SER A 174 -14.29 -31.23 35.31
CA SER A 174 -13.70 -32.58 35.38
C SER A 174 -13.11 -32.89 36.79
N THR A 175 -12.55 -31.88 37.43
CA THR A 175 -12.09 -32.02 38.82
C THR A 175 -13.28 -32.30 39.77
N TYR A 176 -14.40 -31.56 39.64
CA TYR A 176 -15.62 -31.83 40.38
C TYR A 176 -16.12 -33.27 40.09
N ALA A 177 -16.23 -33.69 38.84
CA ALA A 177 -16.65 -35.01 38.42
C ALA A 177 -15.74 -36.12 39.04
N LEU A 178 -14.42 -35.90 39.08
CA LEU A 178 -13.46 -36.78 39.69
C LEU A 178 -13.71 -36.95 41.20
N PHE A 179 -13.95 -35.85 41.91
CA PHE A 179 -14.31 -35.92 43.34
C PHE A 179 -15.67 -36.61 43.58
N ALA A 180 -16.68 -36.33 42.77
CA ALA A 180 -17.97 -36.99 42.81
C ALA A 180 -17.86 -38.52 42.52
N MET A 181 -17.00 -38.87 41.59
CA MET A 181 -16.68 -40.26 41.25
C MET A 181 -16.04 -41.00 42.43
N THR A 182 -15.17 -40.36 43.22
CA THR A 182 -14.57 -41.02 44.40
C THR A 182 -15.63 -41.34 45.45
N VAL A 183 -16.65 -40.49 45.61
CA VAL A 183 -17.78 -40.73 46.53
C VAL A 183 -18.62 -41.92 46.02
N ALA A 184 -18.96 -41.94 44.71
CA ALA A 184 -19.68 -43.06 44.09
C ALA A 184 -18.91 -44.40 44.22
N GLN A 185 -17.59 -44.39 44.07
CA GLN A 185 -16.74 -45.54 44.25
C GLN A 185 -16.77 -46.07 45.68
N VAL A 186 -16.73 -45.19 46.70
CA VAL A 186 -16.83 -45.59 48.09
C VAL A 186 -18.21 -46.17 48.39
N GLN A 187 -19.27 -45.69 47.79
CA GLN A 187 -20.64 -46.21 47.89
C GLN A 187 -20.89 -47.52 47.13
N GLY A 188 -19.95 -47.92 46.27
CA GLY A 188 -20.09 -49.15 45.45
C GLY A 188 -21.01 -48.97 44.26
N ASP A 189 -21.37 -47.72 43.88
CA ASP A 189 -22.22 -47.43 42.72
C ASP A 189 -21.41 -47.43 41.44
N ALA A 190 -21.24 -48.57 40.81
CA ALA A 190 -20.47 -48.75 39.58
C ALA A 190 -21.07 -47.96 38.39
N MET A 191 -22.41 -47.77 38.37
CA MET A 191 -23.09 -47.05 37.27
C MET A 191 -22.81 -45.55 37.38
N ALA A 192 -22.86 -44.98 38.57
CA ALA A 192 -22.50 -43.58 38.80
C ALA A 192 -21.00 -43.34 38.52
N VAL A 193 -20.10 -44.28 38.86
CA VAL A 193 -18.66 -44.18 38.54
C VAL A 193 -18.44 -44.09 37.04
N MET A 194 -19.10 -44.94 36.26
CA MET A 194 -18.99 -44.90 34.77
C MET A 194 -19.56 -43.59 34.19
N GLY A 195 -20.72 -43.15 34.72
CA GLY A 195 -21.32 -41.88 34.28
C GLY A 195 -20.40 -40.67 34.51
N TYR A 196 -19.73 -40.57 35.66
CA TYR A 196 -18.78 -39.49 35.93
C TYR A 196 -17.51 -39.61 35.06
N MET A 197 -17.07 -40.83 34.74
CA MET A 197 -15.92 -41.07 33.86
C MET A 197 -16.18 -40.55 32.44
N GLU A 198 -17.36 -40.76 31.90
CA GLU A 198 -17.80 -40.24 30.59
C GLU A 198 -17.92 -38.72 30.55
N GLU A 199 -18.10 -38.09 31.73
CA GLU A 199 -18.18 -36.63 31.86
C GLU A 199 -16.82 -35.94 32.07
N PHE A 200 -15.70 -36.60 31.92
CA PHE A 200 -14.38 -35.99 31.97
C PHE A 200 -14.06 -35.18 30.69
N TYR A 201 -13.60 -33.98 30.85
CA TYR A 201 -13.15 -33.05 29.82
C TYR A 201 -11.68 -32.65 30.01
N PHE A 202 -10.87 -33.42 30.77
CA PHE A 202 -9.43 -33.18 30.95
C PHE A 202 -8.68 -33.20 29.60
N GLU A 203 -8.97 -34.17 28.74
CA GLU A 203 -8.40 -34.27 27.42
C GLU A 203 -8.85 -33.12 26.52
N SER A 204 -10.08 -32.60 26.70
CA SER A 204 -10.59 -31.45 25.96
C SER A 204 -9.83 -30.17 26.34
N ALA A 205 -9.60 -29.92 27.66
CA ALA A 205 -8.81 -28.78 28.13
C ALA A 205 -7.37 -28.83 27.58
N ALA A 206 -6.73 -30.01 27.65
CA ALA A 206 -5.38 -30.22 27.15
C ALA A 206 -5.28 -30.05 25.62
N THR A 207 -6.27 -30.60 24.89
CA THR A 207 -6.34 -30.55 23.44
C THR A 207 -6.56 -29.13 22.95
N ILE A 208 -7.45 -28.36 23.57
CA ILE A 208 -7.67 -26.94 23.26
C ILE A 208 -6.34 -26.19 23.35
N LEU A 209 -5.60 -26.30 24.46
CA LEU A 209 -4.33 -25.59 24.66
C LEU A 209 -3.25 -26.04 23.65
N THR A 210 -3.17 -27.34 23.37
CA THR A 210 -2.18 -27.89 22.43
C THR A 210 -2.47 -27.46 21.00
N LEU A 211 -3.71 -27.60 20.53
CA LEU A 211 -4.09 -27.21 19.16
C LEU A 211 -4.00 -25.71 18.95
N ILE A 212 -4.34 -24.89 19.93
CA ILE A 212 -4.11 -23.42 19.84
C ILE A 212 -2.62 -23.10 19.76
N THR A 213 -1.77 -23.85 20.47
CA THR A 213 -0.32 -23.69 20.38
C THR A 213 0.21 -24.11 19.01
N VAL A 214 -0.39 -25.14 18.36
CA VAL A 214 -0.14 -25.47 16.95
C VAL A 214 -0.49 -24.30 16.06
N GLY A 215 -1.72 -23.77 16.18
CA GLY A 215 -2.19 -22.63 15.41
C GLY A 215 -1.27 -21.41 15.56
N LYS A 216 -0.88 -21.06 16.79
CA LYS A 216 0.06 -19.96 17.07
C LYS A 216 1.47 -20.21 16.51
N THR A 217 1.95 -21.43 16.50
CA THR A 217 3.25 -21.79 15.92
C THR A 217 3.23 -21.64 14.39
N LEU A 218 2.14 -22.10 13.74
CA LEU A 218 1.94 -21.93 12.31
C LEU A 218 1.80 -20.45 11.93
N GLU A 219 1.07 -19.67 12.73
CA GLU A 219 0.93 -18.22 12.60
C GLU A 219 2.29 -17.53 12.66
N ALA A 220 3.10 -17.80 13.71
CA ALA A 220 4.42 -17.19 13.87
C ALA A 220 5.36 -17.54 12.71
N ARG A 221 5.39 -18.81 12.30
CA ARG A 221 6.20 -19.27 11.15
C ARG A 221 5.78 -18.56 9.85
N SER A 222 4.50 -18.35 9.66
CA SER A 222 3.95 -17.72 8.46
C SER A 222 4.24 -16.21 8.46
N LYS A 223 4.14 -15.56 9.62
CA LYS A 223 4.61 -14.16 9.80
C LYS A 223 6.08 -14.03 9.45
N GLY A 224 6.94 -14.97 9.89
CA GLY A 224 8.35 -15.00 9.51
C GLY A 224 8.57 -15.04 8.00
N LYS A 225 7.79 -15.86 7.27
CA LYS A 225 7.89 -15.95 5.79
C LYS A 225 7.41 -14.68 5.08
N THR A 226 6.46 -13.95 5.63
CA THR A 226 5.98 -12.71 5.01
C THR A 226 7.02 -11.57 5.13
N THR A 227 7.92 -11.63 6.10
CA THR A 227 9.04 -10.68 6.26
C THR A 227 10.28 -11.06 5.44
N ASP A 228 10.31 -12.23 4.80
CA ASP A 228 11.49 -12.72 4.08
C ASP A 228 11.85 -11.85 2.86
N ALA A 229 10.86 -11.24 2.20
CA ALA A 229 11.10 -10.29 1.11
C ALA A 229 11.88 -9.06 1.61
N LEU A 230 11.48 -8.50 2.75
CA LEU A 230 12.17 -7.36 3.37
C LEU A 230 13.59 -7.75 3.84
N LYS A 231 13.74 -8.93 4.45
CA LYS A 231 15.07 -9.47 4.82
C LYS A 231 15.95 -9.68 3.59
N GLY A 232 15.35 -10.14 2.47
CA GLY A 232 16.05 -10.29 1.20
C GLY A 232 16.67 -8.98 0.75
N LEU A 233 15.91 -7.89 0.76
CA LEU A 233 16.40 -6.55 0.41
C LEU A 233 17.50 -6.07 1.38
N MET A 234 17.31 -6.25 2.69
CA MET A 234 18.31 -5.86 3.70
C MET A 234 19.62 -6.63 3.56
N ASN A 235 19.58 -7.90 3.14
CA ASN A 235 20.77 -8.73 2.96
C ASN A 235 21.58 -8.38 1.70
N LEU A 236 21.02 -7.56 0.79
CA LEU A 236 21.75 -7.07 -0.40
C LEU A 236 22.75 -5.99 -0.07
N ALA A 237 22.55 -5.25 1.04
CA ALA A 237 23.45 -4.18 1.46
C ALA A 237 24.83 -4.75 1.82
N PRO A 238 25.91 -4.27 1.19
CA PRO A 238 27.27 -4.61 1.57
C PRO A 238 27.57 -4.15 3.00
N LYS A 239 28.39 -4.90 3.71
CA LYS A 239 28.82 -4.54 5.07
C LYS A 239 30.06 -3.68 5.10
N THR A 240 30.82 -3.65 4.03
CA THR A 240 32.09 -2.93 3.88
C THR A 240 32.17 -2.23 2.54
N ALA A 241 32.95 -1.16 2.48
CA ALA A 241 33.28 -0.43 1.25
C ALA A 241 34.80 -0.29 1.14
N THR A 242 35.34 -0.32 -0.08
CA THR A 242 36.74 -0.04 -0.36
C THR A 242 36.88 1.42 -0.79
N LEU A 243 37.45 2.27 0.10
CA LEU A 243 37.63 3.69 -0.16
C LEU A 243 39.03 3.96 -0.65
N LEU A 244 39.19 4.97 -1.50
CA LEU A 244 40.49 5.51 -1.91
C LEU A 244 40.85 6.69 -1.01
N ARG A 245 41.70 6.50 -0.01
CA ARG A 245 42.19 7.55 0.90
C ARG A 245 43.67 7.76 0.71
N ASN A 246 44.08 8.99 0.39
CA ASN A 246 45.51 9.36 0.15
C ASN A 246 46.19 8.47 -0.91
N GLY A 247 45.48 8.05 -1.94
CA GLY A 247 46.02 7.20 -3.01
C GLY A 247 46.13 5.71 -2.66
N ALA A 248 45.75 5.30 -1.45
CA ALA A 248 45.71 3.91 -1.01
C ALA A 248 44.25 3.41 -0.83
N GLU A 249 44.03 2.16 -1.19
CA GLU A 249 42.72 1.50 -0.97
C GLU A 249 42.60 1.01 0.47
N VAL A 250 41.57 1.43 1.15
CA VAL A 250 41.30 1.07 2.55
C VAL A 250 39.87 0.52 2.65
N THR A 251 39.71 -0.73 3.09
CA THR A 251 38.38 -1.32 3.36
C THR A 251 37.88 -0.86 4.71
N VAL A 252 36.71 -0.23 4.73
CA VAL A 252 36.08 0.29 5.93
C VAL A 252 34.68 -0.30 6.10
N PRO A 253 34.12 -0.37 7.32
CA PRO A 253 32.70 -0.64 7.53
C PRO A 253 31.84 0.40 6.81
N ILE A 254 30.66 -0.01 6.31
CA ILE A 254 29.78 0.84 5.49
C ILE A 254 29.32 2.10 6.25
N GLU A 255 29.21 2.03 7.56
CA GLU A 255 28.81 3.13 8.44
C GLU A 255 29.87 4.26 8.52
N GLN A 256 31.10 4.00 8.08
CA GLN A 256 32.20 4.98 8.08
C GLN A 256 32.35 5.70 6.73
N VAL A 257 31.55 5.33 5.73
CA VAL A 257 31.53 6.02 4.43
C VAL A 257 30.82 7.35 4.57
N GLN A 258 31.41 8.41 4.05
CA GLN A 258 30.85 9.76 4.06
C GLN A 258 30.51 10.22 2.64
N GLN A 259 29.58 11.17 2.55
CA GLN A 259 29.27 11.81 1.27
C GLN A 259 30.53 12.51 0.73
N GLY A 260 30.83 12.28 -0.55
CA GLY A 260 32.02 12.79 -1.21
C GLY A 260 33.22 11.83 -1.18
N ASP A 261 33.21 10.76 -0.37
CA ASP A 261 34.26 9.75 -0.38
C ASP A 261 34.32 9.07 -1.76
N VAL A 262 35.55 8.75 -2.21
CA VAL A 262 35.77 8.01 -3.44
C VAL A 262 35.91 6.53 -3.10
N PHE A 263 35.06 5.70 -3.72
CA PHE A 263 35.09 4.25 -3.53
C PHE A 263 35.32 3.50 -4.85
N VAL A 264 35.83 2.30 -4.70
CA VAL A 264 36.22 1.42 -5.80
C VAL A 264 35.33 0.17 -5.78
N VAL A 265 34.84 -0.25 -6.96
CA VAL A 265 34.04 -1.46 -7.12
C VAL A 265 34.64 -2.33 -8.23
N ARG A 266 35.03 -3.55 -7.88
CA ARG A 266 35.59 -4.53 -8.81
C ARG A 266 34.52 -5.40 -9.42
N PRO A 267 34.79 -6.08 -10.52
CA PRO A 267 33.89 -7.08 -11.09
C PRO A 267 33.47 -8.13 -10.03
N GLY A 268 32.17 -8.39 -9.93
CA GLY A 268 31.59 -9.32 -8.94
C GLY A 268 31.31 -8.72 -7.56
N GLU A 269 31.64 -7.45 -7.32
CA GLU A 269 31.35 -6.77 -6.06
C GLU A 269 30.02 -5.99 -6.16
N ASN A 270 29.32 -5.92 -5.04
CA ASN A 270 28.16 -5.04 -4.91
C ASN A 270 28.59 -3.60 -4.65
N ILE A 271 27.89 -2.65 -5.25
CA ILE A 271 28.08 -1.23 -5.05
C ILE A 271 27.69 -0.87 -3.60
N PRO A 272 28.61 -0.25 -2.80
CA PRO A 272 28.38 -0.09 -1.38
C PRO A 272 27.38 1.02 -1.02
N VAL A 273 27.44 2.15 -1.71
CA VAL A 273 26.58 3.34 -1.50
C VAL A 273 26.20 3.95 -2.85
N ASP A 274 25.20 4.83 -2.87
CA ASP A 274 24.86 5.54 -4.10
C ASP A 274 25.99 6.51 -4.49
N GLY A 275 26.30 6.59 -5.77
CA GLY A 275 27.38 7.39 -6.26
C GLY A 275 27.27 7.75 -7.73
N VAL A 276 28.28 8.50 -8.19
CA VAL A 276 28.47 8.85 -9.59
C VAL A 276 29.83 8.29 -10.04
N VAL A 277 29.88 7.67 -11.21
CA VAL A 277 31.09 7.13 -11.80
C VAL A 277 32.04 8.27 -12.16
N LEU A 278 33.26 8.22 -11.62
CA LEU A 278 34.33 9.16 -11.93
C LEU A 278 35.26 8.64 -13.01
N GLU A 279 35.45 7.30 -13.07
CA GLU A 279 36.35 6.65 -13.97
C GLU A 279 35.94 5.19 -14.17
N GLY A 280 36.05 4.70 -15.38
CA GLY A 280 35.74 3.32 -15.76
C GLY A 280 34.40 3.18 -16.44
N SER A 281 34.17 1.98 -16.98
CA SER A 281 32.88 1.59 -17.55
C SER A 281 32.59 0.14 -17.23
N SER A 282 31.32 -0.19 -16.96
CA SER A 282 30.90 -1.55 -16.64
C SER A 282 29.43 -1.77 -16.87
N ALA A 283 29.06 -3.03 -17.11
CA ALA A 283 27.67 -3.49 -17.03
C ALA A 283 27.29 -3.74 -15.55
N VAL A 284 26.31 -3.03 -15.06
CA VAL A 284 25.81 -3.13 -13.66
C VAL A 284 24.45 -3.80 -13.67
N ASN A 285 24.30 -4.86 -12.89
CA ASN A 285 23.04 -5.55 -12.69
C ASN A 285 22.25 -4.87 -11.58
N GLU A 286 21.18 -4.17 -11.98
CA GLU A 286 20.29 -3.44 -11.06
C GLU A 286 19.03 -4.25 -10.68
N SER A 287 18.95 -5.53 -11.06
CA SER A 287 17.77 -6.39 -10.85
C SER A 287 17.29 -6.47 -9.40
N ALA A 288 18.19 -6.28 -8.45
CA ALA A 288 17.88 -6.28 -7.03
C ALA A 288 16.95 -5.11 -6.62
N LEU A 289 17.05 -3.97 -7.30
CA LEU A 289 16.26 -2.76 -7.03
C LEU A 289 15.12 -2.58 -8.05
N THR A 290 15.42 -2.81 -9.32
CA THR A 290 14.48 -2.56 -10.42
C THR A 290 13.67 -3.80 -10.81
N GLY A 291 14.19 -5.00 -10.53
CA GLY A 291 13.62 -6.27 -10.99
C GLY A 291 13.91 -6.56 -12.47
N GLU A 292 14.80 -5.80 -13.15
CA GLU A 292 15.23 -6.05 -14.54
C GLU A 292 16.46 -6.93 -14.58
N SER A 293 16.40 -7.99 -15.36
CA SER A 293 17.51 -8.94 -15.45
C SER A 293 18.62 -8.51 -16.43
N ILE A 294 18.34 -7.50 -17.26
CA ILE A 294 19.32 -7.01 -18.24
C ILE A 294 20.23 -6.01 -17.55
N PRO A 295 21.55 -6.23 -17.55
CA PRO A 295 22.49 -5.28 -17.00
C PRO A 295 22.48 -3.95 -17.76
N VAL A 296 22.69 -2.86 -17.02
CA VAL A 296 22.76 -1.51 -17.58
C VAL A 296 24.22 -1.09 -17.69
N ASP A 297 24.64 -0.63 -18.84
CA ASP A 297 25.99 -0.10 -19.05
C ASP A 297 26.10 1.26 -18.35
N LYS A 298 27.15 1.40 -17.55
CA LYS A 298 27.50 2.62 -16.80
C LYS A 298 28.85 3.12 -17.26
N ALA A 299 28.93 4.40 -17.52
CA ALA A 299 30.16 5.12 -17.94
C ALA A 299 30.39 6.32 -17.01
N GLU A 300 31.48 7.06 -17.26
CA GLU A 300 31.81 8.28 -16.52
C GLU A 300 30.66 9.29 -16.55
N GLY A 301 30.26 9.79 -15.36
CA GLY A 301 29.14 10.70 -15.17
C GLY A 301 27.81 10.01 -14.83
N ASP A 302 27.68 8.69 -15.03
CA ASP A 302 26.46 7.97 -14.70
C ASP A 302 26.28 7.70 -13.21
N SER A 303 25.03 7.68 -12.76
CA SER A 303 24.69 7.33 -11.38
C SER A 303 24.68 5.82 -11.19
N VAL A 304 25.11 5.39 -10.01
CA VAL A 304 25.10 3.99 -9.55
C VAL A 304 24.42 3.91 -8.18
N SER A 305 23.66 2.84 -7.96
CA SER A 305 22.87 2.65 -6.73
C SER A 305 23.45 1.56 -5.84
N ALA A 306 23.32 1.77 -4.53
CA ALA A 306 23.74 0.80 -3.51
C ALA A 306 23.09 -0.57 -3.74
N ALA A 307 23.84 -1.65 -3.41
CA ALA A 307 23.43 -3.05 -3.53
C ALA A 307 23.22 -3.59 -4.96
N THR A 308 23.51 -2.81 -5.99
CA THR A 308 23.58 -3.32 -7.37
C THR A 308 24.93 -4.01 -7.61
N LEU A 309 24.94 -5.00 -8.50
CA LEU A 309 26.12 -5.85 -8.74
C LEU A 309 26.91 -5.38 -9.95
N ASN A 310 28.16 -5.01 -9.75
CA ASN A 310 29.10 -4.72 -10.83
C ASN A 310 29.53 -6.04 -11.52
N GLN A 311 29.30 -6.18 -12.83
CA GLN A 311 29.54 -7.46 -13.51
C GLN A 311 30.89 -7.59 -14.21
N SER A 312 31.34 -6.56 -14.92
CA SER A 312 32.44 -6.74 -15.89
C SER A 312 33.63 -5.79 -15.71
N GLY A 313 33.39 -4.50 -15.54
CA GLY A 313 34.44 -3.48 -15.51
C GLY A 313 34.85 -3.06 -14.10
N PHE A 314 35.90 -2.26 -14.03
CA PHE A 314 36.30 -1.57 -12.81
C PHE A 314 35.63 -0.21 -12.77
N LEU A 315 35.05 0.14 -11.64
CA LEU A 315 34.42 1.44 -11.42
C LEU A 315 35.06 2.17 -10.27
N ARG A 316 35.40 3.45 -10.45
CA ARG A 316 35.71 4.40 -9.41
C ARG A 316 34.58 5.40 -9.31
N CYS A 317 33.94 5.47 -8.15
CA CYS A 317 32.77 6.28 -7.95
C CYS A 317 32.93 7.24 -6.78
N ARG A 318 32.23 8.37 -6.80
CA ARG A 318 32.11 9.31 -5.68
C ARG A 318 30.78 9.11 -5.02
N ALA A 319 30.77 8.92 -3.70
CA ALA A 319 29.59 8.76 -2.89
C ALA A 319 28.70 10.02 -2.93
N THR A 320 27.44 9.87 -3.32
CA THR A 320 26.45 10.95 -3.35
C THR A 320 25.45 10.85 -2.22
N ARG A 321 25.02 9.64 -1.87
CA ARG A 321 24.11 9.35 -0.74
C ARG A 321 24.67 8.20 0.07
N VAL A 322 24.63 8.33 1.41
CA VAL A 322 25.23 7.37 2.35
C VAL A 322 24.23 7.02 3.47
N GLY A 323 24.43 5.89 4.12
CA GLY A 323 23.62 5.48 5.26
C GLY A 323 22.13 5.35 4.93
N GLN A 324 21.31 6.13 5.62
CA GLN A 324 19.83 6.08 5.46
C GLN A 324 19.32 6.78 4.19
N ASP A 325 20.14 7.65 3.61
CA ASP A 325 19.78 8.41 2.42
C ASP A 325 20.02 7.60 1.13
N THR A 326 20.64 6.42 1.21
CA THR A 326 20.80 5.54 0.05
C THR A 326 19.47 5.07 -0.49
N THR A 327 19.37 4.91 -1.81
CA THR A 327 18.16 4.41 -2.50
C THR A 327 17.66 3.10 -1.88
N LEU A 328 18.54 2.15 -1.59
CA LEU A 328 18.18 0.90 -0.92
C LEU A 328 17.59 1.14 0.48
N ALA A 329 18.19 2.02 1.28
CA ALA A 329 17.69 2.31 2.63
C ALA A 329 16.29 2.96 2.59
N GLN A 330 16.06 3.87 1.65
CA GLN A 330 14.74 4.49 1.42
C GLN A 330 13.68 3.44 0.99
N ILE A 331 14.03 2.51 0.10
CA ILE A 331 13.15 1.39 -0.29
C ILE A 331 12.79 0.54 0.94
N ILE A 332 13.77 0.14 1.74
CA ILE A 332 13.57 -0.64 2.96
C ILE A 332 12.66 0.12 3.94
N GLN A 333 12.88 1.42 4.10
CA GLN A 333 12.06 2.26 4.97
C GLN A 333 10.61 2.35 4.47
N MET A 334 10.38 2.60 3.17
CA MET A 334 9.04 2.64 2.59
C MET A 334 8.28 1.33 2.78
N VAL A 335 8.92 0.19 2.54
CA VAL A 335 8.29 -1.13 2.75
C VAL A 335 8.00 -1.39 4.23
N SER A 336 8.88 -0.94 5.13
CA SER A 336 8.69 -1.03 6.58
C SER A 336 7.53 -0.17 7.06
N ASP A 337 7.43 1.07 6.57
CA ASP A 337 6.35 2.01 6.91
C ASP A 337 4.99 1.52 6.38
N ALA A 338 4.97 0.98 5.17
CA ALA A 338 3.77 0.34 4.63
C ALA A 338 3.29 -0.84 5.51
N ALA A 339 4.22 -1.62 6.06
CA ALA A 339 3.89 -2.71 6.98
C ALA A 339 3.41 -2.22 8.36
N ALA A 340 3.82 -1.02 8.78
CA ALA A 340 3.41 -0.41 10.05
C ALA A 340 2.05 0.28 9.98
N THR A 341 1.59 0.68 8.77
CA THR A 341 0.31 1.37 8.57
C THR A 341 -0.85 0.37 8.45
N LYS A 342 -2.08 0.84 8.72
CA LYS A 342 -3.30 0.03 8.57
C LYS A 342 -4.19 0.55 7.46
N ALA A 343 -4.55 -0.32 6.54
CA ALA A 343 -5.57 -0.05 5.55
C ALA A 343 -6.97 0.14 6.20
N PRO A 344 -7.86 0.95 5.62
CA PRO A 344 -9.23 1.15 6.10
C PRO A 344 -10.00 -0.16 6.33
N ILE A 345 -9.83 -1.16 5.44
CA ILE A 345 -10.45 -2.47 5.58
C ILE A 345 -9.97 -3.22 6.84
N ALA A 346 -8.70 -3.06 7.23
CA ALA A 346 -8.17 -3.64 8.47
C ALA A 346 -8.80 -3.00 9.72
N LYS A 347 -9.02 -1.68 9.70
CA LYS A 347 -9.68 -0.97 10.82
C LYS A 347 -11.11 -1.46 11.04
N ILE A 348 -11.83 -1.79 9.97
CA ILE A 348 -13.18 -2.38 10.04
C ILE A 348 -13.12 -3.77 10.68
N ALA A 349 -12.20 -4.63 10.23
CA ALA A 349 -12.02 -5.97 10.77
C ALA A 349 -11.66 -5.96 12.28
N ASP A 350 -10.78 -5.03 12.69
CA ASP A 350 -10.40 -4.84 14.09
C ASP A 350 -11.59 -4.39 14.96
N ARG A 351 -12.44 -3.49 14.47
CA ARG A 351 -13.65 -3.05 15.16
C ARG A 351 -14.63 -4.19 15.37
N VAL A 352 -14.85 -5.00 14.34
CA VAL A 352 -15.71 -6.20 14.44
C VAL A 352 -15.14 -7.17 15.46
N SER A 353 -13.82 -7.45 15.43
CA SER A 353 -13.15 -8.31 16.41
C SER A 353 -13.34 -7.85 17.86
N GLY A 354 -13.34 -6.54 18.10
CA GLY A 354 -13.51 -5.96 19.45
C GLY A 354 -14.90 -6.19 20.05
N VAL A 355 -15.94 -6.27 19.22
CA VAL A 355 -17.31 -6.56 19.63
C VAL A 355 -17.57 -8.06 19.69
N PHE A 356 -16.91 -8.82 18.85
CA PHE A 356 -17.15 -10.25 18.68
C PHE A 356 -16.89 -11.07 19.93
N VAL A 357 -15.78 -10.83 20.65
CA VAL A 357 -15.41 -11.62 21.84
C VAL A 357 -16.42 -11.48 22.98
N PRO A 358 -16.88 -10.28 23.39
CA PRO A 358 -17.96 -10.15 24.37
C PRO A 358 -19.26 -10.86 23.94
N VAL A 359 -19.65 -10.75 22.68
CA VAL A 359 -20.85 -11.41 22.14
C VAL A 359 -20.75 -12.92 22.28
N VAL A 360 -19.59 -13.49 21.93
CA VAL A 360 -19.35 -14.93 22.03
C VAL A 360 -19.42 -15.43 23.48
N ILE A 361 -18.83 -14.69 24.43
CA ILE A 361 -18.93 -15.04 25.85
C ILE A 361 -20.41 -15.07 26.29
N THR A 362 -21.18 -14.07 25.89
CA THR A 362 -22.61 -14.00 26.19
C THR A 362 -23.37 -15.18 25.58
N LEU A 363 -23.08 -15.53 24.30
CA LEU A 363 -23.69 -16.68 23.63
C LEU A 363 -23.36 -17.99 24.32
N ALA A 364 -22.11 -18.18 24.77
CA ALA A 364 -21.69 -19.37 25.48
C ALA A 364 -22.44 -19.54 26.82
N VAL A 365 -22.61 -18.43 27.56
CA VAL A 365 -23.39 -18.42 28.81
C VAL A 365 -24.86 -18.74 28.54
N ILE A 366 -25.47 -18.08 27.54
CA ILE A 366 -26.84 -18.36 27.12
C ILE A 366 -27.01 -19.83 26.71
N THR A 367 -26.11 -20.36 25.90
CA THR A 367 -26.12 -21.77 25.46
C THR A 367 -26.12 -22.70 26.67
N THR A 368 -25.22 -22.45 27.65
CA THR A 368 -25.15 -23.28 28.86
C THR A 368 -26.47 -23.22 29.67
N ILE A 369 -27.04 -22.02 29.87
CA ILE A 369 -28.32 -21.84 30.60
C ILE A 369 -29.47 -22.54 29.86
N VAL A 370 -29.56 -22.40 28.55
CA VAL A 370 -30.64 -23.01 27.75
C VAL A 370 -30.64 -24.53 27.88
N TRP A 371 -29.45 -25.17 27.79
CA TRP A 371 -29.36 -26.62 27.95
C TRP A 371 -29.64 -27.11 29.37
N LEU A 372 -29.27 -26.33 30.41
CA LEU A 372 -29.68 -26.63 31.79
C LEU A 372 -31.21 -26.53 31.94
N LEU A 373 -31.84 -25.51 31.38
CA LEU A 373 -33.32 -25.34 31.43
C LEU A 373 -34.02 -26.43 30.61
N ALA A 374 -33.36 -26.97 29.56
CA ALA A 374 -33.84 -28.13 28.80
C ALA A 374 -33.67 -29.47 29.55
N GLY A 375 -33.21 -29.47 30.79
CA GLY A 375 -33.11 -30.65 31.65
C GLY A 375 -31.87 -31.52 31.38
N GLN A 376 -30.86 -31.02 30.68
CA GLN A 376 -29.59 -31.72 30.44
C GLN A 376 -28.63 -31.62 31.64
N THR A 377 -27.66 -32.55 31.72
CA THR A 377 -26.64 -32.50 32.79
C THR A 377 -25.78 -31.25 32.70
N VAL A 378 -25.22 -30.87 33.87
CA VAL A 378 -24.29 -29.74 33.95
C VAL A 378 -23.10 -29.94 33.03
N GLY A 379 -22.56 -31.17 32.95
CA GLY A 379 -21.47 -31.57 32.09
C GLY A 379 -21.80 -31.33 30.62
N PHE A 380 -22.96 -31.81 30.16
CA PHE A 380 -23.41 -31.63 28.81
C PHE A 380 -23.58 -30.13 28.45
N ALA A 381 -24.25 -29.35 29.33
CA ALA A 381 -24.50 -27.94 29.11
C ALA A 381 -23.19 -27.12 29.04
N LEU A 382 -22.24 -27.39 29.95
CA LEU A 382 -20.92 -26.77 29.94
C LEU A 382 -20.11 -27.13 28.68
N ALA A 383 -20.14 -28.39 28.23
CA ALA A 383 -19.45 -28.81 27.00
C ALA A 383 -19.93 -28.02 25.78
N ARG A 384 -21.24 -27.72 25.68
CA ARG A 384 -21.78 -26.86 24.59
C ARG A 384 -21.28 -25.43 24.72
N GLY A 385 -21.33 -24.83 25.92
CA GLY A 385 -20.78 -23.49 26.16
C GLY A 385 -19.29 -23.40 25.86
N ILE A 386 -18.49 -24.39 26.30
CA ILE A 386 -17.05 -24.47 25.98
C ILE A 386 -16.82 -24.60 24.48
N SER A 387 -17.61 -25.43 23.78
CA SER A 387 -17.51 -25.57 22.32
C SER A 387 -17.75 -24.25 21.59
N VAL A 388 -18.73 -23.44 22.05
CA VAL A 388 -19.00 -22.10 21.51
C VAL A 388 -17.81 -21.17 21.75
N LEU A 389 -17.24 -21.15 22.95
CA LEU A 389 -16.07 -20.33 23.26
C LEU A 389 -14.87 -20.65 22.37
N VAL A 390 -14.59 -21.94 22.15
CA VAL A 390 -13.40 -22.40 21.44
C VAL A 390 -13.50 -22.19 19.93
N ILE A 391 -14.64 -22.57 19.30
CA ILE A 391 -14.80 -22.43 17.86
C ILE A 391 -14.82 -20.97 17.41
N SER A 392 -15.28 -20.07 18.29
CA SER A 392 -15.48 -18.67 17.98
C SER A 392 -14.22 -17.82 18.06
N CYS A 393 -13.05 -18.40 18.07
CA CYS A 393 -11.81 -17.61 18.10
C CYS A 393 -11.60 -16.81 16.80
N PRO A 394 -11.50 -15.47 16.83
CA PRO A 394 -11.30 -14.65 15.64
C PRO A 394 -9.84 -14.56 15.19
N CYS A 395 -9.06 -15.63 15.34
CA CYS A 395 -7.62 -15.67 15.06
C CYS A 395 -7.31 -15.35 13.61
N ALA A 396 -8.04 -15.99 12.69
CA ALA A 396 -7.88 -15.81 11.25
C ALA A 396 -8.24 -14.37 10.80
N LEU A 397 -9.24 -13.76 11.44
CA LEU A 397 -9.71 -12.39 11.10
C LEU A 397 -8.61 -11.35 11.32
N GLY A 398 -7.86 -11.47 12.42
CA GLY A 398 -6.76 -10.54 12.74
C GLY A 398 -5.57 -10.62 11.80
N LEU A 399 -5.41 -11.75 11.08
CA LEU A 399 -4.32 -11.99 10.14
C LEU A 399 -4.72 -11.75 8.67
N ALA A 400 -5.99 -11.82 8.36
CA ALA A 400 -6.53 -11.80 7.00
C ALA A 400 -6.01 -10.62 6.17
N THR A 401 -6.01 -9.42 6.74
CA THR A 401 -5.59 -8.19 6.06
C THR A 401 -4.08 -7.94 6.14
N PRO A 402 -3.43 -7.95 7.32
CA PRO A 402 -2.02 -7.58 7.42
C PRO A 402 -1.08 -8.50 6.64
N VAL A 403 -1.36 -9.80 6.63
CA VAL A 403 -0.51 -10.78 5.91
C VAL A 403 -0.62 -10.58 4.40
N ALA A 404 -1.82 -10.38 3.86
CA ALA A 404 -2.02 -10.14 2.44
C ALA A 404 -1.38 -8.83 1.98
N ILE A 405 -1.49 -7.75 2.75
CA ILE A 405 -0.85 -6.46 2.46
C ILE A 405 0.68 -6.61 2.46
N MET A 406 1.25 -7.29 3.45
CA MET A 406 2.70 -7.47 3.52
C MET A 406 3.24 -8.31 2.36
N VAL A 407 2.54 -9.38 1.98
CA VAL A 407 2.91 -10.18 0.81
C VAL A 407 2.77 -9.34 -0.47
N GLY A 408 1.66 -8.60 -0.63
CA GLY A 408 1.44 -7.70 -1.76
C GLY A 408 2.53 -6.65 -1.89
N ASN A 409 2.89 -5.97 -0.80
CA ASN A 409 3.99 -5.01 -0.79
C ASN A 409 5.34 -5.68 -1.13
N GLY A 410 5.58 -6.89 -0.61
CA GLY A 410 6.78 -7.65 -0.93
C GLY A 410 6.89 -8.03 -2.41
N VAL A 411 5.78 -8.40 -3.03
CA VAL A 411 5.70 -8.66 -4.49
C VAL A 411 5.91 -7.37 -5.27
N GLY A 412 5.29 -6.27 -4.84
CA GLY A 412 5.49 -4.94 -5.44
C GLY A 412 6.96 -4.53 -5.41
N ALA A 413 7.59 -4.56 -4.25
CA ALA A 413 8.98 -4.17 -4.07
C ALA A 413 9.95 -4.97 -4.95
N LYS A 414 9.75 -6.29 -5.08
CA LYS A 414 10.54 -7.14 -5.98
C LYS A 414 10.41 -6.76 -7.46
N ASN A 415 9.34 -6.08 -7.83
CA ASN A 415 9.07 -5.65 -9.19
C ASN A 415 9.31 -4.14 -9.39
N GLY A 416 9.92 -3.46 -8.41
CA GLY A 416 10.18 -2.03 -8.47
C GLY A 416 8.92 -1.15 -8.25
N ILE A 417 7.86 -1.70 -7.65
CA ILE A 417 6.62 -0.99 -7.32
C ILE A 417 6.55 -0.84 -5.79
N LEU A 418 6.67 0.38 -5.29
CA LEU A 418 6.74 0.67 -3.86
C LEU A 418 5.48 1.40 -3.40
N PHE A 419 4.71 0.81 -2.49
CA PHE A 419 3.59 1.47 -1.84
C PHE A 419 4.07 2.05 -0.51
N LYS A 420 3.89 3.35 -0.27
CA LYS A 420 4.32 4.00 0.97
C LYS A 420 3.50 3.58 2.19
N THR A 421 2.25 3.25 1.99
CA THR A 421 1.32 2.86 3.06
C THR A 421 0.39 1.73 2.64
N ALA A 422 -0.17 1.02 3.62
CA ALA A 422 -1.24 0.07 3.35
C ALA A 422 -2.50 0.74 2.77
N VAL A 423 -2.71 2.03 3.06
CA VAL A 423 -3.80 2.83 2.49
C VAL A 423 -3.56 3.05 1.01
N SER A 424 -2.33 3.42 0.63
CA SER A 424 -1.93 3.63 -0.77
C SER A 424 -2.16 2.36 -1.60
N LEU A 425 -1.77 1.18 -1.08
CA LEU A 425 -2.04 -0.10 -1.73
C LEU A 425 -3.56 -0.33 -1.88
N GLU A 426 -4.35 -0.08 -0.84
CA GLU A 426 -5.81 -0.26 -0.92
C GLU A 426 -6.46 0.70 -1.92
N GLN A 427 -6.06 1.97 -1.95
CA GLN A 427 -6.66 2.98 -2.83
C GLN A 427 -6.28 2.76 -4.30
N THR A 428 -5.04 2.37 -4.58
CA THR A 428 -4.57 2.06 -5.95
C THR A 428 -5.48 1.05 -6.66
N GLY A 429 -5.91 -0.01 -5.97
CA GLY A 429 -6.82 -1.00 -6.56
C GLY A 429 -8.24 -0.51 -6.81
N LYS A 430 -8.60 0.61 -6.20
CA LYS A 430 -9.93 1.24 -6.33
C LYS A 430 -9.97 2.34 -7.38
N THR A 431 -8.86 2.63 -8.05
CA THR A 431 -8.74 3.65 -9.09
C THR A 431 -9.72 3.40 -10.23
N GLU A 432 -10.40 4.48 -10.66
CA GLU A 432 -11.38 4.50 -11.75
C GLU A 432 -10.93 5.42 -12.89
N ILE A 433 -10.13 6.45 -12.59
CA ILE A 433 -9.57 7.40 -13.54
C ILE A 433 -8.06 7.47 -13.30
N VAL A 434 -7.26 7.34 -14.36
CA VAL A 434 -5.82 7.59 -14.32
C VAL A 434 -5.53 8.85 -15.11
N ALA A 435 -5.01 9.87 -14.43
CA ALA A 435 -4.53 11.10 -15.03
C ALA A 435 -3.02 10.97 -15.24
N LEU A 436 -2.56 11.08 -16.45
CA LEU A 436 -1.15 10.96 -16.84
C LEU A 436 -0.61 12.34 -17.20
N ASP A 437 0.50 12.75 -16.63
CA ASP A 437 1.26 13.85 -17.21
C ASP A 437 1.80 13.44 -18.59
N LYS A 438 2.07 14.39 -19.47
CA LYS A 438 2.66 14.11 -20.76
C LYS A 438 4.16 13.86 -20.63
N THR A 439 4.90 14.86 -20.14
CA THR A 439 6.36 14.94 -20.20
C THR A 439 7.01 14.00 -19.18
N GLY A 440 7.97 13.18 -19.58
CA GLY A 440 8.62 12.20 -18.69
C GLY A 440 7.75 11.01 -18.30
N THR A 441 6.41 11.11 -18.47
CA THR A 441 5.44 10.06 -18.13
C THR A 441 4.98 9.28 -19.37
N ILE A 442 4.22 9.92 -20.28
CA ILE A 442 3.82 9.32 -21.56
C ILE A 442 4.98 9.38 -22.55
N THR A 443 5.74 10.47 -22.52
CA THR A 443 6.91 10.72 -23.37
C THR A 443 8.20 10.51 -22.57
N SER A 444 9.34 10.43 -23.27
CA SER A 444 10.64 10.23 -22.62
C SER A 444 11.10 11.41 -21.77
N GLY A 445 10.54 12.61 -22.01
CA GLY A 445 10.96 13.85 -21.35
C GLY A 445 12.24 14.43 -21.96
N GLU A 446 12.84 13.74 -22.89
CA GLU A 446 14.03 14.15 -23.61
C GLU A 446 13.67 14.38 -25.09
N PRO A 447 13.75 15.65 -25.59
CA PRO A 447 13.56 15.94 -26.99
C PRO A 447 14.60 15.21 -27.84
N ARG A 448 14.18 14.63 -28.98
CA ARG A 448 15.03 13.97 -29.97
C ARG A 448 14.75 14.49 -31.35
N VAL A 449 15.75 14.47 -32.21
CA VAL A 449 15.57 14.72 -33.66
C VAL A 449 14.77 13.56 -34.25
N THR A 450 13.62 13.89 -34.84
CA THR A 450 12.73 12.90 -35.47
C THR A 450 12.72 12.91 -36.96
N ASP A 451 12.95 14.08 -37.58
CA ASP A 451 12.97 14.22 -39.04
C ASP A 451 14.01 15.27 -39.43
N ILE A 452 14.67 14.99 -40.57
CA ILE A 452 15.65 15.88 -41.18
C ILE A 452 15.20 16.12 -42.63
N LEU A 453 14.94 17.38 -42.99
CA LEU A 453 14.45 17.79 -44.29
C LEU A 453 15.47 18.76 -44.90
N PRO A 454 16.49 18.26 -45.65
CA PRO A 454 17.47 19.12 -46.29
C PRO A 454 16.84 19.89 -47.46
N ALA A 455 17.40 21.06 -47.77
CA ALA A 455 17.07 21.84 -48.97
C ALA A 455 17.66 21.16 -50.24
N ASP A 456 17.13 21.53 -51.38
CA ASP A 456 17.63 21.00 -52.66
C ASP A 456 19.14 21.28 -52.81
N GLY A 457 19.91 20.20 -53.02
CA GLY A 457 21.38 20.27 -53.15
C GLY A 457 22.15 20.20 -51.82
N VAL A 458 21.48 20.10 -50.68
CA VAL A 458 22.06 19.90 -49.36
C VAL A 458 21.85 18.44 -48.90
N THR A 459 22.88 17.83 -48.35
CA THR A 459 22.74 16.48 -47.77
C THR A 459 22.33 16.56 -46.29
N GLU A 460 21.71 15.50 -45.75
CA GLU A 460 21.36 15.43 -44.33
C GLU A 460 22.58 15.63 -43.42
N GLN A 461 23.74 15.07 -43.77
CA GLN A 461 24.99 15.22 -43.04
C GLN A 461 25.47 16.67 -42.99
N VAL A 462 25.37 17.42 -44.10
CA VAL A 462 25.75 18.83 -44.17
C VAL A 462 24.80 19.65 -43.30
N LEU A 463 23.50 19.42 -43.37
CA LEU A 463 22.50 20.11 -42.56
C LEU A 463 22.73 19.81 -41.04
N MET A 464 22.95 18.55 -40.67
CA MET A 464 23.21 18.16 -39.26
C MET A 464 24.53 18.74 -38.77
N SER A 465 25.61 18.73 -39.53
CA SER A 465 26.88 19.33 -39.14
C SER A 465 26.76 20.83 -38.91
N LEU A 466 25.98 21.51 -39.74
CA LEU A 466 25.72 22.95 -39.67
C LEU A 466 24.86 23.28 -38.44
N ALA A 467 23.81 22.49 -38.18
CA ALA A 467 22.96 22.62 -37.03
C ALA A 467 23.73 22.34 -35.73
N ALA A 468 24.54 21.30 -35.67
CA ALA A 468 25.35 20.94 -34.54
C ALA A 468 26.39 22.03 -34.20
N ALA A 469 27.05 22.61 -35.22
CA ALA A 469 27.97 23.72 -35.04
C ALA A 469 27.30 24.94 -34.44
N LEU A 470 26.08 25.28 -34.86
CA LEU A 470 25.31 26.41 -34.36
C LEU A 470 24.78 26.17 -32.95
N GLU A 471 24.30 24.96 -32.64
CA GLU A 471 23.68 24.60 -31.34
C GLU A 471 24.71 24.24 -30.25
N GLN A 472 26.01 24.09 -30.61
CA GLN A 472 27.06 23.68 -29.68
C GLN A 472 27.18 24.55 -28.42
N ARG A 473 26.88 25.84 -28.53
CA ARG A 473 26.95 26.81 -27.41
C ARG A 473 25.58 27.15 -26.84
N SER A 474 24.53 26.50 -27.30
CA SER A 474 23.16 26.72 -26.83
C SER A 474 22.86 25.83 -25.59
N GLU A 475 22.30 26.40 -24.56
CA GLU A 475 21.82 25.68 -23.39
C GLU A 475 20.37 25.19 -23.53
N HIS A 476 19.75 25.47 -24.68
CA HIS A 476 18.34 25.12 -24.89
C HIS A 476 18.15 23.59 -24.98
N PRO A 477 17.06 23.00 -24.40
CA PRO A 477 16.83 21.56 -24.51
C PRO A 477 16.79 21.01 -25.93
N LEU A 478 16.32 21.79 -26.92
CA LEU A 478 16.30 21.41 -28.34
C LEU A 478 17.72 21.30 -28.93
N ALA A 479 18.67 22.09 -28.43
CA ALA A 479 20.06 22.02 -28.83
C ALA A 479 20.70 20.68 -28.46
N ARG A 480 20.38 20.18 -27.26
CA ARG A 480 20.86 18.85 -26.81
C ARG A 480 20.41 17.74 -27.76
N ALA A 481 19.16 17.80 -28.25
CA ALA A 481 18.64 16.82 -29.20
C ALA A 481 19.43 16.83 -30.50
N VAL A 482 19.79 18.02 -31.03
CA VAL A 482 20.58 18.17 -32.26
C VAL A 482 22.01 17.65 -32.06
N LEU A 483 22.63 18.00 -30.91
CA LEU A 483 23.99 17.56 -30.58
C LEU A 483 24.08 16.04 -30.35
N GLN A 484 23.09 15.46 -29.66
CA GLN A 484 23.00 14.02 -29.46
C GLN A 484 22.90 13.29 -30.80
N LYS A 485 22.03 13.76 -31.71
CA LYS A 485 21.89 13.16 -33.03
C LYS A 485 23.18 13.29 -33.82
N ALA A 486 23.86 14.42 -33.74
CA ALA A 486 25.17 14.60 -34.42
C ALA A 486 26.21 13.61 -33.86
N GLN A 487 26.24 13.37 -32.57
CA GLN A 487 27.12 12.40 -31.92
C GLN A 487 26.79 10.95 -32.40
N GLU A 488 25.50 10.57 -32.46
CA GLU A 488 25.04 9.28 -32.96
C GLU A 488 25.50 9.06 -34.44
N ASP A 489 25.48 10.13 -35.26
CA ASP A 489 25.92 10.11 -36.65
C ASP A 489 27.45 10.28 -36.78
N ASN A 490 28.23 10.28 -35.68
CA ASN A 490 29.69 10.47 -35.63
C ASN A 490 30.15 11.80 -36.22
N LEU A 491 29.36 12.85 -36.14
CA LEU A 491 29.70 14.19 -36.60
C LEU A 491 30.33 15.00 -35.49
N THR A 492 31.51 15.56 -35.71
CA THR A 492 32.14 16.47 -34.77
C THR A 492 31.74 17.90 -35.10
N PRO A 493 31.06 18.62 -34.18
CA PRO A 493 30.65 20.01 -34.40
C PRO A 493 31.87 20.92 -34.63
N ALA A 494 31.84 21.74 -35.67
CA ALA A 494 32.88 22.73 -35.93
C ALA A 494 32.73 23.95 -34.98
N GLU A 495 33.86 24.56 -34.59
CA GLU A 495 33.80 25.77 -33.75
C GLU A 495 33.22 26.95 -34.53
N VAL A 496 32.32 27.69 -33.86
CA VAL A 496 31.69 28.91 -34.40
C VAL A 496 32.18 30.14 -33.65
N ALA A 497 32.26 31.26 -34.35
CA ALA A 497 32.52 32.58 -33.82
C ALA A 497 31.22 33.40 -33.71
N ASP A 498 31.23 34.48 -32.97
CA ASP A 498 30.14 35.46 -32.85
C ASP A 498 28.76 34.88 -32.56
N PHE A 499 28.73 33.87 -31.68
CA PHE A 499 27.48 33.21 -31.28
C PHE A 499 26.58 34.19 -30.53
N GLN A 500 25.32 34.29 -30.94
CA GLN A 500 24.30 35.11 -30.31
C GLN A 500 22.97 34.33 -30.22
N ALA A 501 22.40 34.27 -29.04
CA ALA A 501 21.01 33.83 -28.86
C ALA A 501 20.06 34.97 -29.13
N LEU A 502 19.01 34.73 -29.93
CA LEU A 502 17.94 35.68 -30.28
C LEU A 502 16.68 35.26 -29.52
N PRO A 503 16.41 35.82 -28.33
CA PRO A 503 15.34 35.36 -27.45
C PRO A 503 13.98 35.24 -28.16
N GLY A 504 13.37 34.03 -28.07
CA GLY A 504 12.08 33.72 -28.69
C GLY A 504 12.10 33.49 -30.21
N ASN A 505 13.23 33.66 -30.88
CA ASN A 505 13.33 33.51 -32.34
C ASN A 505 14.32 32.41 -32.78
N GLY A 506 15.53 32.34 -32.18
CA GLY A 506 16.55 31.36 -32.56
C GLY A 506 17.95 31.80 -32.19
N LEU A 507 18.91 31.41 -33.04
CA LEU A 507 20.35 31.56 -32.83
C LEU A 507 21.01 32.10 -34.10
N THR A 508 22.15 32.78 -33.94
CA THR A 508 23.05 33.13 -35.03
C THR A 508 24.50 32.93 -34.62
N ALA A 509 25.37 32.57 -35.59
CA ALA A 509 26.80 32.46 -35.40
C ALA A 509 27.54 32.54 -36.74
N VAL A 510 28.86 32.69 -36.69
CA VAL A 510 29.71 32.70 -37.89
C VAL A 510 30.57 31.43 -37.94
N LEU A 511 30.49 30.69 -39.07
CA LEU A 511 31.27 29.51 -39.33
C LEU A 511 32.11 29.73 -40.60
N ASN A 512 33.44 29.76 -40.46
CA ASN A 512 34.37 29.96 -41.58
C ASN A 512 34.02 31.20 -42.44
N GLY A 513 33.61 32.30 -41.86
CA GLY A 513 33.24 33.55 -42.53
C GLY A 513 31.82 33.58 -43.10
N SER A 514 31.04 32.52 -42.98
CA SER A 514 29.62 32.44 -43.35
C SER A 514 28.72 32.59 -42.14
N THR A 515 27.67 33.35 -42.27
CA THR A 515 26.69 33.57 -41.17
C THR A 515 25.64 32.46 -41.15
N LEU A 516 25.52 31.78 -40.05
CA LEU A 516 24.52 30.74 -39.76
C LEU A 516 23.36 31.30 -39.00
N TYR A 517 22.16 30.86 -39.29
CA TYR A 517 20.94 31.14 -38.59
C TYR A 517 20.20 29.82 -38.30
N GLY A 518 19.69 29.68 -37.09
CA GLY A 518 18.84 28.56 -36.70
C GLY A 518 17.67 29.05 -35.82
N GLY A 519 16.44 28.61 -36.06
CA GLY A 519 15.32 28.98 -35.25
C GLY A 519 13.95 28.70 -35.85
N ASN A 520 12.95 29.47 -35.44
CA ASN A 520 11.56 29.31 -35.90
C ASN A 520 11.29 29.97 -37.25
N ALA A 521 10.13 29.68 -37.87
CA ALA A 521 9.74 30.25 -39.14
C ALA A 521 9.69 31.80 -39.14
N LYS A 522 9.37 32.42 -37.99
CA LYS A 522 9.34 33.85 -37.80
C LYS A 522 10.72 34.50 -37.94
N LEU A 523 11.75 33.83 -37.46
CA LEU A 523 13.15 34.26 -37.67
C LEU A 523 13.51 34.29 -39.15
N MET A 524 13.18 33.23 -39.91
CA MET A 524 13.45 33.19 -41.34
C MET A 524 12.75 34.30 -42.10
N GLN A 525 11.50 34.60 -41.73
CA GLN A 525 10.73 35.71 -42.30
C GLN A 525 11.38 37.09 -41.98
N THR A 526 11.83 37.30 -40.74
CA THR A 526 12.46 38.53 -40.29
C THR A 526 13.80 38.78 -41.03
N LEU A 527 14.53 37.74 -41.32
CA LEU A 527 15.80 37.76 -42.03
C LEU A 527 15.64 37.81 -43.58
N GLY A 528 14.40 37.75 -44.09
CA GLY A 528 14.13 37.72 -45.52
C GLY A 528 14.59 36.42 -46.22
N VAL A 529 14.80 35.36 -45.45
CA VAL A 529 15.18 34.03 -46.01
C VAL A 529 13.96 33.40 -46.67
N ALA A 530 14.06 33.13 -47.97
CA ALA A 530 13.00 32.47 -48.71
C ALA A 530 12.90 30.99 -48.30
N VAL A 531 11.81 30.60 -47.65
CA VAL A 531 11.50 29.20 -47.34
C VAL A 531 10.72 28.62 -48.52
N PRO A 532 11.23 27.57 -49.23
CA PRO A 532 10.49 26.90 -50.29
C PRO A 532 9.11 26.42 -49.84
N GLN A 533 8.06 26.66 -50.65
CA GLN A 533 6.68 26.29 -50.29
C GLN A 533 6.52 24.83 -49.87
N LYS A 534 7.21 23.92 -50.55
CA LYS A 534 7.23 22.47 -50.22
C LYS A 534 7.76 22.25 -48.82
N MET A 535 8.83 22.95 -48.43
CA MET A 535 9.46 22.82 -47.11
C MET A 535 8.58 23.42 -46.00
N ALA A 536 7.95 24.57 -46.29
CA ALA A 536 7.01 25.18 -45.38
C ALA A 536 5.80 24.29 -45.11
N SER A 537 5.21 23.69 -46.12
CA SER A 537 4.10 22.75 -46.02
C SER A 537 4.51 21.47 -45.24
N SER A 538 5.74 20.97 -45.47
CA SER A 538 6.26 19.83 -44.69
C SER A 538 6.49 20.17 -43.23
N ALA A 539 7.04 21.37 -42.92
CA ALA A 539 7.23 21.82 -41.56
C ALA A 539 5.89 22.02 -40.84
N GLU A 540 4.86 22.55 -41.53
CA GLU A 540 3.49 22.63 -40.96
C GLU A 540 2.89 21.25 -40.69
N ALA A 541 3.10 20.28 -41.60
CA ALA A 541 2.64 18.91 -41.37
C ALA A 541 3.31 18.26 -40.18
N LEU A 542 4.62 18.48 -39.98
CA LEU A 542 5.36 18.03 -38.77
C LEU A 542 4.88 18.74 -37.51
N ALA A 543 4.64 20.05 -37.55
CA ALA A 543 4.06 20.76 -36.44
C ALA A 543 2.63 20.26 -36.08
N ALA A 544 1.86 19.85 -37.09
CA ALA A 544 0.56 19.22 -36.90
C ALA A 544 0.64 17.85 -36.17
N GLN A 545 1.77 17.17 -36.25
CA GLN A 545 2.07 15.93 -35.55
C GLN A 545 2.63 16.13 -34.14
N GLY A 546 2.72 17.40 -33.68
CA GLY A 546 3.28 17.72 -32.36
C GLY A 546 4.79 17.90 -32.31
N LYS A 547 5.47 17.94 -33.48
CA LYS A 547 6.91 18.15 -33.58
C LYS A 547 7.26 19.63 -33.68
N THR A 548 8.44 20.02 -33.25
CA THR A 548 8.95 21.39 -33.32
C THR A 548 9.91 21.51 -34.50
N PRO A 549 9.52 22.13 -35.64
CA PRO A 549 10.41 22.34 -36.74
C PRO A 549 11.37 23.50 -36.49
N LEU A 550 12.66 23.25 -36.57
CA LEU A 550 13.76 24.20 -36.52
C LEU A 550 14.28 24.46 -37.90
N PHE A 551 14.31 25.69 -38.35
CA PHE A 551 14.77 26.11 -39.68
C PHE A 551 16.24 26.54 -39.61
N PHE A 552 17.05 26.10 -40.52
CA PHE A 552 18.48 26.43 -40.60
C PHE A 552 18.80 27.10 -41.95
N ALA A 553 19.53 28.21 -41.88
CA ALA A 553 19.94 28.97 -43.06
C ALA A 553 21.44 29.33 -42.94
N LYS A 554 22.09 29.51 -44.09
CA LYS A 554 23.49 29.95 -44.26
C LYS A 554 23.53 31.07 -45.27
N ASP A 555 24.11 32.25 -44.90
CA ASP A 555 24.25 33.41 -45.75
C ASP A 555 22.92 33.83 -46.43
N GLY A 556 21.80 33.77 -45.74
CA GLY A 556 20.48 34.08 -46.27
C GLY A 556 19.85 33.01 -47.14
N THR A 557 20.51 31.84 -47.33
CA THR A 557 20.01 30.72 -48.12
C THR A 557 19.54 29.58 -47.21
N MET A 558 18.32 29.10 -47.44
CA MET A 558 17.75 27.97 -46.69
C MET A 558 18.57 26.71 -46.86
N GLN A 559 18.95 26.05 -45.77
CA GLN A 559 19.70 24.79 -45.75
C GLN A 559 18.79 23.59 -45.46
N GLY A 560 17.76 23.78 -44.66
CA GLY A 560 16.82 22.75 -44.33
C GLY A 560 16.05 22.96 -43.03
N VAL A 561 15.23 21.96 -42.67
CA VAL A 561 14.43 21.93 -41.42
C VAL A 561 14.77 20.65 -40.69
N ILE A 562 14.99 20.77 -39.38
CA ILE A 562 15.15 19.65 -38.46
C ILE A 562 13.98 19.69 -37.51
N ALA A 563 13.21 18.61 -37.43
CA ALA A 563 12.12 18.50 -36.46
C ALA A 563 12.58 17.78 -35.21
N VAL A 564 12.26 18.39 -34.06
CA VAL A 564 12.56 17.84 -32.75
C VAL A 564 11.25 17.61 -32.01
N ALA A 565 11.12 16.47 -31.35
CA ALA A 565 9.96 16.17 -30.53
C ALA A 565 10.35 15.38 -29.29
N ASP A 566 9.55 15.51 -28.26
CA ASP A 566 9.55 14.64 -27.11
C ASP A 566 8.79 13.36 -27.50
N VAL A 567 9.51 12.25 -27.62
CA VAL A 567 9.01 11.00 -28.22
C VAL A 567 8.19 10.21 -27.19
N ILE A 568 7.06 9.67 -27.62
CA ILE A 568 6.24 8.75 -26.80
C ILE A 568 7.07 7.50 -26.48
N LYS A 569 7.08 7.07 -25.21
CA LYS A 569 7.72 5.82 -24.80
C LYS A 569 7.07 4.64 -25.52
N GLU A 570 7.84 3.65 -25.89
CA GLU A 570 7.35 2.47 -26.63
C GLU A 570 6.23 1.71 -25.91
N ASP A 571 6.30 1.68 -24.58
CA ASP A 571 5.34 0.99 -23.72
C ASP A 571 4.08 1.80 -23.40
N SER A 572 4.05 3.12 -23.66
CA SER A 572 2.91 3.99 -23.30
C SER A 572 1.60 3.59 -23.98
N PRO A 573 1.54 3.29 -25.29
CA PRO A 573 0.28 2.85 -25.91
C PRO A 573 -0.20 1.49 -25.38
N GLN A 574 0.71 0.61 -24.97
CA GLN A 574 0.37 -0.65 -24.33
C GLN A 574 -0.23 -0.41 -22.95
N ALA A 575 0.41 0.42 -22.12
CA ALA A 575 -0.05 0.75 -20.78
C ALA A 575 -1.46 1.35 -20.81
N VAL A 576 -1.73 2.27 -21.72
CA VAL A 576 -3.04 2.89 -21.91
C VAL A 576 -4.10 1.83 -22.27
N ARG A 577 -3.82 0.95 -23.23
CA ARG A 577 -4.76 -0.14 -23.57
C ARG A 577 -5.02 -1.08 -22.40
N GLU A 578 -4.01 -1.40 -21.61
CA GLU A 578 -4.16 -2.25 -20.43
C GLU A 578 -5.05 -1.60 -19.37
N LEU A 579 -4.86 -0.30 -19.09
CA LEU A 579 -5.72 0.46 -18.17
C LEU A 579 -7.17 0.49 -18.65
N GLN A 580 -7.40 0.77 -19.93
CA GLN A 580 -8.74 0.74 -20.55
C GLN A 580 -9.36 -0.66 -20.48
N GLY A 581 -8.55 -1.73 -20.68
CA GLY A 581 -8.95 -3.12 -20.50
C GLY A 581 -9.46 -3.43 -19.10
N MET A 582 -8.89 -2.79 -18.07
CA MET A 582 -9.34 -2.87 -16.68
C MET A 582 -10.60 -2.03 -16.39
N GLY A 583 -11.14 -1.30 -17.38
CA GLY A 583 -12.28 -0.38 -17.23
C GLY A 583 -11.90 0.93 -16.53
N ILE A 584 -10.67 1.39 -16.68
CA ILE A 584 -10.15 2.63 -16.14
C ILE A 584 -10.12 3.67 -17.26
N ARG A 585 -10.64 4.87 -17.00
CA ARG A 585 -10.57 5.99 -17.91
C ARG A 585 -9.19 6.63 -17.84
N VAL A 586 -8.55 6.85 -18.97
CA VAL A 586 -7.21 7.43 -19.06
C VAL A 586 -7.28 8.85 -19.61
N VAL A 587 -6.79 9.82 -18.84
CA VAL A 587 -6.80 11.25 -19.15
C VAL A 587 -5.37 11.76 -19.21
N MET A 588 -4.98 12.41 -20.32
CA MET A 588 -3.68 13.07 -20.43
C MET A 588 -3.79 14.55 -20.04
N LEU A 589 -2.86 15.00 -19.19
CA LEU A 589 -2.69 16.41 -18.81
C LEU A 589 -1.42 16.96 -19.44
N THR A 590 -1.48 18.15 -20.02
CA THR A 590 -0.30 18.80 -20.59
C THR A 590 -0.44 20.32 -20.65
N GLY A 591 0.68 21.03 -20.52
CA GLY A 591 0.78 22.46 -20.78
C GLY A 591 0.82 22.84 -22.26
N ASP A 592 0.95 21.88 -23.17
CA ASP A 592 1.03 22.10 -24.61
C ASP A 592 -0.27 22.71 -25.17
N ASN A 593 -0.15 23.32 -26.34
CA ASN A 593 -1.32 23.76 -27.09
C ASN A 593 -2.21 22.57 -27.49
N GLU A 594 -3.48 22.84 -27.70
CA GLU A 594 -4.51 21.83 -27.96
C GLU A 594 -4.21 20.92 -29.18
N ARG A 595 -3.59 21.46 -30.22
CA ARG A 595 -3.26 20.74 -31.46
C ARG A 595 -2.19 19.66 -31.19
N THR A 596 -1.09 20.03 -30.54
CA THR A 596 0.00 19.12 -30.16
C THR A 596 -0.49 18.07 -29.17
N ALA A 597 -1.24 18.52 -28.16
CA ALA A 597 -1.80 17.65 -27.14
C ALA A 597 -2.70 16.55 -27.73
N LYS A 598 -3.61 16.91 -28.63
CA LYS A 598 -4.50 15.96 -29.32
C LYS A 598 -3.72 14.97 -30.20
N ALA A 599 -2.66 15.42 -30.88
CA ALA A 599 -1.83 14.54 -31.70
C ALA A 599 -1.14 13.46 -30.86
N ILE A 600 -0.52 13.86 -29.72
CA ILE A 600 0.16 12.94 -28.79
C ILE A 600 -0.86 12.03 -28.10
N GLY A 601 -2.00 12.58 -27.66
CA GLY A 601 -3.07 11.79 -27.02
C GLY A 601 -3.64 10.72 -27.94
N ALA A 602 -3.82 11.02 -29.23
CA ALA A 602 -4.28 10.05 -30.23
C ALA A 602 -3.24 8.95 -30.46
N GLN A 603 -1.94 9.28 -30.50
CA GLN A 603 -0.87 8.28 -30.64
C GLN A 603 -0.76 7.39 -29.41
N ALA A 604 -0.90 7.95 -28.19
CA ALA A 604 -0.91 7.20 -26.93
C ALA A 604 -2.21 6.39 -26.73
N GLY A 605 -3.32 6.80 -27.39
CA GLY A 605 -4.62 6.15 -27.32
C GLY A 605 -5.43 6.49 -26.07
N VAL A 606 -5.21 7.66 -25.44
CA VAL A 606 -5.93 8.08 -24.23
C VAL A 606 -7.39 8.44 -24.52
N ASP A 607 -8.27 8.33 -23.52
CA ASP A 607 -9.71 8.62 -23.66
C ASP A 607 -10.02 10.11 -23.71
N GLU A 608 -9.22 10.92 -23.03
CA GLU A 608 -9.44 12.38 -22.91
C GLU A 608 -8.09 13.09 -22.84
N VAL A 609 -8.03 14.28 -23.43
CA VAL A 609 -6.87 15.17 -23.40
C VAL A 609 -7.29 16.52 -22.83
N ILE A 610 -6.59 16.99 -21.80
CA ILE A 610 -6.76 18.32 -21.21
C ILE A 610 -5.47 19.09 -21.45
N ALA A 611 -5.52 20.02 -22.43
CA ALA A 611 -4.41 20.82 -22.91
C ALA A 611 -4.35 22.19 -22.24
N GLY A 612 -3.20 22.89 -22.36
CA GLY A 612 -3.01 24.26 -21.85
C GLY A 612 -3.04 24.37 -20.33
N VAL A 613 -2.77 23.28 -19.60
CA VAL A 613 -2.81 23.25 -18.15
C VAL A 613 -1.44 23.67 -17.60
N LEU A 614 -1.38 24.86 -17.03
CA LEU A 614 -0.19 25.33 -16.31
C LEU A 614 0.08 24.46 -15.07
N PRO A 615 1.32 24.40 -14.55
CA PRO A 615 1.66 23.59 -13.37
C PRO A 615 0.70 23.79 -12.20
N ASP A 616 0.38 25.02 -11.86
CA ASP A 616 -0.57 25.38 -10.77
C ASP A 616 -2.02 24.97 -11.07
N GLY A 617 -2.37 24.82 -12.34
CA GLY A 617 -3.71 24.39 -12.78
C GLY A 617 -3.95 22.89 -12.71
N LYS A 618 -2.89 22.06 -12.68
CA LYS A 618 -3.01 20.61 -12.65
C LYS A 618 -3.79 20.12 -11.42
N GLU A 619 -3.55 20.71 -10.25
CA GLU A 619 -4.30 20.42 -9.01
C GLU A 619 -5.80 20.63 -9.18
N ALA A 620 -6.21 21.76 -9.78
CA ALA A 620 -7.61 22.07 -9.99
C ALA A 620 -8.30 21.06 -10.94
N VAL A 621 -7.59 20.61 -11.98
CA VAL A 621 -8.08 19.56 -12.88
C VAL A 621 -8.28 18.25 -12.11
N ILE A 622 -7.32 17.82 -11.31
CA ILE A 622 -7.45 16.62 -10.48
C ILE A 622 -8.65 16.73 -9.54
N ARG A 623 -8.85 17.90 -8.90
CA ARG A 623 -10.01 18.17 -8.04
C ARG A 623 -11.33 18.00 -8.80
N SER A 624 -11.41 18.48 -10.03
CA SER A 624 -12.58 18.31 -10.89
C SER A 624 -12.82 16.84 -11.26
N LEU A 625 -11.76 16.10 -11.61
CA LEU A 625 -11.86 14.68 -11.96
C LEU A 625 -12.33 13.83 -10.77
N LYS A 626 -11.96 14.18 -9.54
CA LYS A 626 -12.41 13.48 -8.31
C LYS A 626 -13.92 13.51 -8.12
N ASN A 627 -14.62 14.47 -8.68
CA ASN A 627 -16.09 14.49 -8.69
C ASN A 627 -16.69 13.41 -9.62
N LYS A 628 -15.90 12.91 -10.59
CA LYS A 628 -16.32 11.91 -11.56
C LYS A 628 -15.94 10.47 -11.17
N GLY A 629 -15.01 10.30 -10.22
CA GLY A 629 -14.53 8.99 -9.76
C GLY A 629 -13.24 9.10 -8.95
N ARG A 630 -12.67 7.96 -8.55
CA ARG A 630 -11.38 7.90 -7.84
C ARG A 630 -10.24 8.08 -8.82
N VAL A 631 -9.40 9.07 -8.56
CA VAL A 631 -8.34 9.52 -9.45
C VAL A 631 -6.98 9.08 -8.94
N ALA A 632 -6.20 8.40 -9.78
CA ALA A 632 -4.76 8.30 -9.64
C ALA A 632 -4.09 9.31 -10.58
N MET A 633 -3.14 10.11 -10.06
CA MET A 633 -2.28 10.98 -10.85
C MET A 633 -0.92 10.34 -11.01
N VAL A 634 -0.39 10.31 -12.23
CA VAL A 634 0.95 9.80 -12.56
C VAL A 634 1.79 10.95 -13.10
N GLY A 635 2.95 11.16 -12.52
CA GLY A 635 3.92 12.19 -12.93
C GLY A 635 5.33 11.87 -12.48
N ASP A 636 6.32 12.59 -13.00
CA ASP A 636 7.75 12.37 -12.74
C ASP A 636 8.45 13.55 -12.07
N GLY A 637 7.83 14.73 -12.06
CA GLY A 637 8.47 15.99 -11.75
C GLY A 637 7.97 16.74 -10.53
N ILE A 638 8.74 17.76 -10.15
CA ILE A 638 8.40 18.73 -9.10
C ILE A 638 7.09 19.46 -9.41
N ASN A 639 6.83 19.72 -10.68
CA ASN A 639 5.63 20.42 -11.16
C ASN A 639 4.33 19.64 -10.90
N ASP A 640 4.43 18.32 -10.72
CA ASP A 640 3.30 17.44 -10.49
C ASP A 640 2.99 17.22 -9.01
N ALA A 641 3.89 17.57 -8.10
CA ALA A 641 3.75 17.31 -6.67
C ALA A 641 2.42 17.81 -6.07
N PRO A 642 1.89 19.00 -6.40
CA PRO A 642 0.57 19.43 -5.93
C PRO A 642 -0.57 18.56 -6.46
N ALA A 643 -0.49 18.10 -7.71
CA ALA A 643 -1.48 17.22 -8.34
C ALA A 643 -1.40 15.78 -7.79
N LEU A 644 -0.19 15.26 -7.58
CA LEU A 644 0.06 13.96 -6.94
C LEU A 644 -0.55 13.90 -5.54
N THR A 645 -0.27 14.92 -4.71
CA THR A 645 -0.82 15.02 -3.34
C THR A 645 -2.35 15.19 -3.35
N ARG A 646 -2.91 15.86 -4.35
CA ARG A 646 -4.35 16.09 -4.43
C ARG A 646 -5.15 14.89 -4.88
N ALA A 647 -4.58 14.02 -5.66
CA ALA A 647 -5.22 12.80 -6.16
C ALA A 647 -5.68 11.88 -5.01
N ASP A 648 -6.47 10.85 -5.31
CA ASP A 648 -6.76 9.79 -4.33
C ASP A 648 -5.56 8.84 -4.19
N VAL A 649 -4.72 8.78 -5.25
CA VAL A 649 -3.43 8.10 -5.27
C VAL A 649 -2.46 8.90 -6.15
N GLY A 650 -1.37 9.36 -5.59
CA GLY A 650 -0.24 9.90 -6.35
C GLY A 650 0.74 8.79 -6.72
N ILE A 651 1.15 8.71 -7.99
CA ILE A 651 2.10 7.71 -8.50
C ILE A 651 3.28 8.46 -9.13
N ALA A 652 4.46 8.36 -8.53
CA ALA A 652 5.70 8.85 -9.12
C ALA A 652 6.32 7.77 -10.01
N ILE A 653 6.76 8.16 -11.21
CA ILE A 653 7.35 7.25 -12.20
C ILE A 653 8.83 7.57 -12.44
N GLY A 654 9.68 6.51 -12.52
CA GLY A 654 11.07 6.64 -12.97
C GLY A 654 12.01 7.20 -11.92
N ALA A 655 12.02 6.74 -10.68
CA ALA A 655 12.92 7.26 -9.62
C ALA A 655 12.98 8.81 -9.60
N GLY A 656 11.84 9.45 -9.82
CA GLY A 656 11.67 10.88 -10.06
C GLY A 656 12.41 11.78 -9.05
N THR A 657 12.20 13.08 -9.12
CA THR A 657 12.81 14.01 -8.15
C THR A 657 12.38 13.65 -6.72
N ASP A 658 13.24 13.88 -5.74
CA ASP A 658 12.94 13.61 -4.32
C ASP A 658 11.59 14.22 -3.90
N VAL A 659 11.23 15.38 -4.46
CA VAL A 659 9.94 16.07 -4.21
C VAL A 659 8.75 15.27 -4.76
N ALA A 660 8.87 14.69 -5.96
CA ALA A 660 7.80 13.86 -6.53
C ALA A 660 7.66 12.55 -5.75
N ILE A 661 8.79 11.94 -5.37
CA ILE A 661 8.81 10.77 -4.49
C ILE A 661 8.10 11.09 -3.17
N ASP A 662 8.39 12.23 -2.53
CA ASP A 662 7.77 12.61 -1.26
C ASP A 662 6.25 12.85 -1.37
N ALA A 663 5.81 13.44 -2.47
CA ALA A 663 4.40 13.76 -2.72
C ALA A 663 3.56 12.53 -3.12
N ALA A 664 4.18 11.48 -3.65
CA ALA A 664 3.47 10.31 -4.16
C ALA A 664 3.12 9.29 -3.08
N ASP A 665 2.07 8.51 -3.30
CA ASP A 665 1.65 7.35 -2.52
C ASP A 665 2.30 6.06 -3.00
N VAL A 666 2.61 5.99 -4.29
CA VAL A 666 3.24 4.86 -4.97
C VAL A 666 4.44 5.36 -5.75
N VAL A 667 5.56 4.68 -5.63
CA VAL A 667 6.79 4.99 -6.36
C VAL A 667 7.11 3.83 -7.30
N LEU A 668 7.23 4.13 -8.59
CA LEU A 668 7.66 3.19 -9.62
C LEU A 668 9.13 3.46 -9.91
N MET A 669 9.99 2.49 -9.55
CA MET A 669 11.44 2.63 -9.68
C MET A 669 11.92 2.71 -11.13
N LYS A 670 11.11 2.18 -12.05
CA LYS A 670 11.37 2.21 -13.49
C LYS A 670 10.59 3.33 -14.15
N SER A 671 11.11 3.76 -15.32
CA SER A 671 10.44 4.75 -16.14
C SER A 671 9.41 4.15 -17.12
N HIS A 672 8.94 2.90 -16.88
CA HIS A 672 7.98 2.24 -17.75
C HIS A 672 6.54 2.53 -17.33
N LEU A 673 5.74 3.03 -18.27
CA LEU A 673 4.33 3.34 -17.98
C LEU A 673 3.51 2.06 -17.72
N THR A 674 3.94 0.91 -18.25
CA THR A 674 3.33 -0.41 -17.99
C THR A 674 3.39 -0.85 -16.52
N ASP A 675 4.21 -0.22 -15.69
CA ASP A 675 4.23 -0.47 -14.25
C ASP A 675 3.00 0.12 -13.53
N VAL A 676 2.32 1.12 -14.11
CA VAL A 676 1.07 1.67 -13.58
C VAL A 676 -0.07 0.62 -13.60
N PRO A 677 -0.42 0.01 -14.75
CA PRO A 677 -1.39 -1.08 -14.74
C PRO A 677 -0.94 -2.27 -13.89
N ALA A 678 0.35 -2.59 -13.82
CA ALA A 678 0.88 -3.65 -12.96
C ALA A 678 0.64 -3.35 -11.46
N ALA A 679 0.86 -2.11 -11.01
CA ALA A 679 0.59 -1.68 -9.64
C ALA A 679 -0.91 -1.81 -9.29
N ILE A 680 -1.79 -1.42 -10.20
CA ILE A 680 -3.25 -1.53 -10.02
C ILE A 680 -3.68 -3.00 -9.98
N ARG A 681 -3.14 -3.88 -10.83
CA ARG A 681 -3.41 -5.34 -10.79
C ARG A 681 -2.99 -5.96 -9.48
N LEU A 682 -1.77 -5.68 -9.03
CA LEU A 682 -1.25 -6.17 -7.76
C LEU A 682 -2.14 -5.74 -6.60
N SER A 683 -2.53 -4.47 -6.57
CA SER A 683 -3.43 -3.95 -5.55
C SER A 683 -4.81 -4.64 -5.61
N ARG A 684 -5.42 -4.80 -6.78
CA ARG A 684 -6.69 -5.51 -6.96
C ARG A 684 -6.61 -6.96 -6.52
N ALA A 685 -5.52 -7.66 -6.88
CA ALA A 685 -5.28 -9.04 -6.45
C ALA A 685 -5.14 -9.15 -4.93
N THR A 686 -4.43 -8.21 -4.31
CA THR A 686 -4.27 -8.15 -2.85
C THR A 686 -5.61 -7.89 -2.16
N LEU A 687 -6.42 -6.96 -2.66
CA LEU A 687 -7.75 -6.67 -2.12
C LEU A 687 -8.69 -7.87 -2.27
N HIS A 688 -8.66 -8.56 -3.40
CA HIS A 688 -9.44 -9.78 -3.62
C HIS A 688 -9.07 -10.87 -2.61
N ASN A 689 -7.77 -11.08 -2.43
CA ASN A 689 -7.25 -12.02 -1.43
C ASN A 689 -7.68 -11.67 -0.01
N ILE A 690 -7.69 -10.38 0.36
CA ILE A 690 -8.20 -9.90 1.65
C ILE A 690 -9.70 -10.24 1.80
N HIS A 691 -10.51 -10.00 0.77
CA HIS A 691 -11.94 -10.30 0.81
C HIS A 691 -12.20 -11.81 0.94
N GLU A 692 -11.46 -12.66 0.20
CA GLU A 692 -11.53 -14.11 0.36
C GLU A 692 -11.19 -14.54 1.79
N ASN A 693 -10.09 -14.02 2.33
CA ASN A 693 -9.65 -14.33 3.69
C ASN A 693 -10.68 -13.91 4.74
N LEU A 694 -11.25 -12.73 4.61
CA LEU A 694 -12.30 -12.23 5.51
C LEU A 694 -13.58 -13.07 5.38
N PHE A 695 -13.99 -13.41 4.16
CA PHE A 695 -15.15 -14.25 3.92
C PHE A 695 -15.01 -15.60 4.64
N TRP A 696 -13.90 -16.30 4.43
CA TRP A 696 -13.68 -17.58 5.08
C TRP A 696 -13.54 -17.47 6.59
N ALA A 697 -12.88 -16.40 7.10
CA ALA A 697 -12.75 -16.15 8.53
C ALA A 697 -14.11 -15.93 9.22
N PHE A 698 -15.12 -15.41 8.52
CA PHE A 698 -16.47 -15.27 9.06
C PHE A 698 -17.34 -16.49 8.82
N ALA A 699 -17.29 -17.08 7.63
CA ALA A 699 -18.18 -18.16 7.21
C ALA A 699 -18.09 -19.37 8.15
N TYR A 700 -16.89 -19.79 8.53
CA TYR A 700 -16.75 -20.93 9.43
C TYR A 700 -17.30 -20.65 10.84
N ASN A 701 -17.21 -19.40 11.34
CA ASN A 701 -17.81 -19.01 12.63
C ASN A 701 -19.35 -18.99 12.57
N VAL A 702 -19.91 -18.43 11.50
CA VAL A 702 -21.36 -18.37 11.30
C VAL A 702 -21.97 -19.78 11.27
N LEU A 703 -21.30 -20.73 10.63
CA LEU A 703 -21.75 -22.12 10.55
C LEU A 703 -21.41 -22.90 11.83
N GLY A 704 -20.22 -22.65 12.39
CA GLY A 704 -19.68 -23.43 13.51
C GLY A 704 -20.32 -23.10 14.86
N ILE A 705 -20.69 -21.83 15.11
CA ILE A 705 -21.29 -21.43 16.39
C ILE A 705 -22.63 -22.13 16.65
N PRO A 706 -23.62 -22.13 15.74
CA PRO A 706 -24.86 -22.88 15.94
C PRO A 706 -24.63 -24.39 16.14
N LEU A 707 -23.66 -24.94 15.40
CA LEU A 707 -23.30 -26.35 15.52
C LEU A 707 -22.72 -26.67 16.92
N ALA A 708 -21.77 -25.83 17.37
CA ALA A 708 -21.17 -25.94 18.69
C ALA A 708 -22.17 -25.73 19.84
N ALA A 709 -23.10 -24.78 19.65
CA ALA A 709 -24.20 -24.55 20.59
C ALA A 709 -25.18 -25.72 20.68
N GLY A 710 -25.13 -26.67 19.74
CA GLY A 710 -25.98 -27.84 19.73
C GLY A 710 -27.36 -27.62 19.16
N VAL A 711 -27.57 -26.56 18.36
CA VAL A 711 -28.89 -26.25 17.75
C VAL A 711 -29.43 -27.41 16.90
N PHE A 712 -28.56 -28.20 16.32
CA PHE A 712 -28.92 -29.33 15.48
C PHE A 712 -29.00 -30.68 16.21
N ILE A 713 -28.71 -30.74 17.53
CA ILE A 713 -28.79 -31.98 18.31
C ILE A 713 -30.20 -32.57 18.31
N PRO A 714 -31.29 -31.76 18.52
CA PRO A 714 -32.63 -32.31 18.52
C PRO A 714 -33.06 -32.88 17.17
N LEU A 715 -32.48 -32.39 16.06
CA LEU A 715 -32.85 -32.78 14.69
C LEU A 715 -31.96 -33.91 14.14
N LEU A 716 -30.65 -33.82 14.34
CA LEU A 716 -29.64 -34.66 13.72
C LEU A 716 -28.90 -35.59 14.71
N HIS A 717 -29.15 -35.48 16.00
CA HIS A 717 -28.44 -36.16 17.07
C HIS A 717 -26.92 -36.00 17.01
N TRP A 718 -26.45 -34.97 16.32
CA TRP A 718 -25.01 -34.76 16.10
C TRP A 718 -24.46 -33.82 17.16
N GLN A 719 -23.53 -34.31 17.96
CA GLN A 719 -22.86 -33.57 19.03
C GLN A 719 -21.43 -33.21 18.59
N MET A 720 -21.10 -31.94 18.72
CA MET A 720 -19.74 -31.47 18.43
C MET A 720 -18.91 -31.46 19.72
N ASN A 721 -17.80 -32.23 19.71
CA ASN A 721 -16.82 -32.16 20.79
C ASN A 721 -15.99 -30.85 20.67
N PRO A 722 -15.67 -30.15 21.79
CA PRO A 722 -14.84 -28.94 21.82
C PRO A 722 -13.50 -29.08 21.08
N MET A 723 -12.92 -30.28 21.01
CA MET A 723 -11.68 -30.56 20.31
C MET A 723 -11.76 -30.27 18.81
N TYR A 724 -12.89 -30.63 18.16
CA TYR A 724 -13.08 -30.34 16.72
C TYR A 724 -13.16 -28.82 16.46
N GLY A 725 -13.72 -28.06 17.40
CA GLY A 725 -13.71 -26.62 17.34
C GLY A 725 -12.30 -26.03 17.35
N ALA A 726 -11.44 -26.54 18.25
CA ALA A 726 -10.04 -26.11 18.31
C ALA A 726 -9.23 -26.49 17.05
N ALA A 727 -9.48 -27.68 16.48
CA ALA A 727 -8.86 -28.10 15.21
C ALA A 727 -9.28 -27.21 14.04
N ALA A 728 -10.58 -26.95 13.91
CA ALA A 728 -11.13 -26.08 12.85
C ALA A 728 -10.54 -24.64 12.92
N MET A 729 -10.43 -24.09 14.12
CA MET A 729 -9.83 -22.79 14.37
C MET A 729 -8.35 -22.74 13.93
N SER A 730 -7.57 -23.75 14.26
CA SER A 730 -6.15 -23.82 13.89
C SER A 730 -5.97 -23.93 12.39
N LEU A 731 -6.82 -24.73 11.73
CA LEU A 731 -6.83 -24.90 10.27
C LEU A 731 -7.24 -23.62 9.55
N SER A 732 -8.22 -22.87 10.07
CA SER A 732 -8.66 -21.59 9.50
C SER A 732 -7.51 -20.59 9.42
N SER A 733 -6.73 -20.42 10.47
CA SER A 733 -5.56 -19.53 10.46
C SER A 733 -4.51 -19.96 9.42
N PHE A 734 -4.27 -21.27 9.29
CA PHE A 734 -3.37 -21.82 8.28
C PHE A 734 -3.86 -21.52 6.86
N CYS A 735 -5.15 -21.72 6.59
CA CYS A 735 -5.75 -21.44 5.28
C CYS A 735 -5.62 -19.98 4.87
N VAL A 736 -5.91 -19.05 5.78
CA VAL A 736 -5.79 -17.60 5.53
C VAL A 736 -4.37 -17.20 5.14
N VAL A 737 -3.38 -17.70 5.87
CA VAL A 737 -1.98 -17.38 5.56
C VAL A 737 -1.52 -18.04 4.26
N SER A 738 -1.90 -19.31 4.04
CA SER A 738 -1.58 -20.00 2.79
C SER A 738 -2.20 -19.32 1.58
N ASN A 739 -3.43 -18.81 1.70
CA ASN A 739 -4.07 -18.03 0.66
C ASN A 739 -3.35 -16.71 0.40
N ALA A 740 -2.91 -16.00 1.45
CA ALA A 740 -2.13 -14.76 1.29
C ALA A 740 -0.78 -15.03 0.61
N LEU A 741 -0.08 -16.10 0.96
CA LEU A 741 1.18 -16.47 0.32
C LEU A 741 1.03 -16.82 -1.17
N ARG A 742 -0.16 -17.19 -1.63
CA ARG A 742 -0.47 -17.41 -3.05
C ARG A 742 -0.21 -16.18 -3.91
N LEU A 743 -0.26 -14.96 -3.33
CA LEU A 743 0.10 -13.72 -4.02
C LEU A 743 1.55 -13.71 -4.53
N ASN A 744 2.48 -14.46 -3.93
CA ASN A 744 3.85 -14.60 -4.44
C ASN A 744 3.93 -15.29 -5.81
N LEU A 745 2.88 -16.02 -6.21
CA LEU A 745 2.76 -16.71 -7.50
C LEU A 745 1.97 -15.88 -8.51
N PHE A 746 1.52 -14.69 -8.12
CA PHE A 746 0.71 -13.85 -8.99
C PHE A 746 1.61 -13.08 -9.98
N ASP A 747 1.34 -13.25 -11.27
CA ASP A 747 2.00 -12.52 -12.35
C ASP A 747 1.30 -11.16 -12.55
N ILE A 748 1.96 -10.09 -12.10
CA ILE A 748 1.43 -8.72 -12.18
C ILE A 748 1.38 -8.16 -13.60
N ARG A 749 2.09 -8.78 -14.55
CA ARG A 749 2.14 -8.34 -15.96
C ARG A 749 1.12 -9.06 -16.83
N SER A 750 0.52 -10.13 -16.34
CA SER A 750 -0.49 -10.89 -17.07
C SER A 750 -1.84 -10.16 -17.12
N THR A 751 -2.33 -9.91 -18.34
CA THR A 751 -3.65 -9.29 -18.58
C THR A 751 -4.83 -10.27 -18.52
N LYS A 752 -4.56 -11.58 -18.33
CA LYS A 752 -5.58 -12.65 -18.38
C LYS A 752 -6.71 -12.49 -17.35
N HIS A 753 -6.44 -11.80 -16.26
CA HIS A 753 -7.39 -11.59 -15.17
C HIS A 753 -7.94 -10.16 -15.10
N ASP A 754 -7.69 -9.34 -16.13
CA ASP A 754 -8.22 -8.00 -16.20
C ASP A 754 -9.73 -8.06 -16.48
N HIS A 755 -10.54 -7.73 -15.49
CA HIS A 755 -11.97 -7.61 -15.63
C HIS A 755 -12.37 -6.14 -15.55
N LYS A 756 -13.19 -5.68 -16.51
CA LYS A 756 -13.85 -4.38 -16.41
C LYS A 756 -14.65 -4.38 -15.12
N ARG A 757 -14.24 -3.57 -14.17
CA ARG A 757 -15.01 -3.36 -12.95
C ARG A 757 -16.36 -2.79 -13.40
N LYS A 758 -17.48 -3.45 -13.07
CA LYS A 758 -18.79 -2.82 -13.22
C LYS A 758 -18.69 -1.49 -12.48
N ALA A 759 -18.82 -0.39 -13.21
CA ALA A 759 -18.86 0.94 -12.62
C ALA A 759 -19.80 0.81 -11.42
N HIS A 760 -19.30 1.06 -10.24
CA HIS A 760 -20.15 1.21 -9.08
C HIS A 760 -21.07 2.33 -9.51
N LYS A 761 -22.33 2.00 -9.81
CA LYS A 761 -23.37 3.01 -9.79
C LYS A 761 -23.25 3.57 -8.38
N THR A 762 -22.48 4.64 -8.24
CA THR A 762 -22.77 5.60 -7.22
C THR A 762 -24.22 5.90 -7.45
N SER A 763 -25.08 5.41 -6.57
CA SER A 763 -26.40 5.94 -6.38
C SER A 763 -26.23 7.30 -5.66
N LYS A 764 -25.45 8.19 -6.24
CA LYS A 764 -25.84 9.56 -6.29
C LYS A 764 -26.96 9.53 -7.32
N LYS A 765 -28.23 9.56 -6.88
CA LYS A 765 -29.21 10.35 -7.57
C LYS A 765 -28.39 11.53 -8.15
N GLU A 766 -28.33 11.66 -9.46
CA GLU A 766 -28.17 12.95 -10.08
C GLU A 766 -29.32 13.79 -9.51
N ASN A 767 -29.08 14.39 -8.34
CA ASN A 767 -29.68 15.65 -8.07
C ASN A 767 -29.09 16.53 -9.13
N THR A 768 -29.81 16.73 -10.20
CA THR A 768 -29.67 17.85 -11.09
C THR A 768 -29.89 19.05 -10.18
N THR A 769 -28.82 19.55 -9.55
CA THR A 769 -28.88 20.78 -8.81
C THR A 769 -29.12 21.86 -9.84
N MET A 770 -30.37 22.32 -9.93
CA MET A 770 -30.71 23.48 -10.74
C MET A 770 -30.34 24.72 -9.93
N ASN A 771 -29.45 25.53 -10.44
CA ASN A 771 -29.17 26.83 -9.87
C ASN A 771 -30.11 27.86 -10.53
N LYS A 772 -30.82 28.61 -9.71
CA LYS A 772 -31.60 29.78 -10.14
C LYS A 772 -31.05 31.04 -9.51
N THR A 773 -30.96 32.08 -10.30
CA THR A 773 -30.52 33.39 -9.82
C THR A 773 -31.72 34.33 -9.67
N ILE A 774 -31.97 34.78 -8.44
CA ILE A 774 -33.06 35.72 -8.12
C ILE A 774 -32.47 37.12 -8.04
N LYS A 775 -32.98 38.08 -8.78
CA LYS A 775 -32.63 39.51 -8.70
C LYS A 775 -33.52 40.18 -7.67
N ILE A 776 -32.90 40.80 -6.65
CA ILE A 776 -33.60 41.32 -5.47
C ILE A 776 -33.21 42.79 -5.26
N GLU A 777 -34.20 43.65 -5.18
CA GLU A 777 -34.03 45.06 -4.81
C GLU A 777 -34.44 45.31 -3.36
N GLY A 778 -33.80 46.24 -2.69
CA GLY A 778 -34.08 46.65 -1.31
C GLY A 778 -33.14 46.08 -0.25
N MET A 779 -32.17 45.20 -0.63
CA MET A 779 -31.14 44.73 0.29
C MET A 779 -30.03 45.79 0.46
N MET A 780 -29.83 46.31 1.69
CA MET A 780 -28.86 47.37 1.95
C MET A 780 -27.65 46.97 2.79
N CYS A 781 -27.63 45.77 3.37
CA CYS A 781 -26.56 45.33 4.27
C CYS A 781 -26.50 43.83 4.45
N GLY A 782 -25.43 43.33 5.08
CA GLY A 782 -25.24 41.89 5.35
C GLY A 782 -26.30 41.24 6.26
N HIS A 783 -27.07 42.03 7.01
CA HIS A 783 -28.21 41.52 7.77
C HIS A 783 -29.38 41.17 6.85
N CYS A 784 -29.59 41.95 5.80
CA CYS A 784 -30.59 41.68 4.75
C CYS A 784 -30.22 40.38 4.01
N GLU A 785 -28.92 40.16 3.67
CA GLU A 785 -28.43 38.90 3.06
C GLU A 785 -28.76 37.69 3.95
N ALA A 786 -28.45 37.76 5.23
CA ALA A 786 -28.70 36.66 6.18
C ALA A 786 -30.19 36.36 6.31
N THR A 787 -31.07 37.36 6.26
CA THR A 787 -32.52 37.25 6.33
C THR A 787 -33.08 36.53 5.11
N VAL A 788 -32.71 37.01 3.90
CA VAL A 788 -33.12 36.41 2.63
C VAL A 788 -32.56 34.98 2.50
N LYS A 789 -31.28 34.77 2.82
CA LYS A 789 -30.63 33.45 2.81
C LYS A 789 -31.38 32.45 3.68
N LYS A 790 -31.67 32.80 4.93
CA LYS A 790 -32.39 31.96 5.87
C LYS A 790 -33.82 31.66 5.41
N ALA A 791 -34.48 32.57 4.76
CA ALA A 791 -35.82 32.41 4.23
C ALA A 791 -35.84 31.43 3.04
N LEU A 792 -34.87 31.55 2.13
CA LEU A 792 -34.72 30.67 0.98
C LEU A 792 -34.28 29.24 1.38
N GLU A 793 -33.33 29.11 2.30
CA GLU A 793 -32.86 27.82 2.80
C GLU A 793 -33.90 27.07 3.68
N ALA A 794 -34.94 27.75 4.14
CA ALA A 794 -36.07 27.12 4.85
C ALA A 794 -37.08 26.44 3.94
N LEU A 795 -37.00 26.63 2.61
CA LEU A 795 -37.90 26.01 1.65
C LEU A 795 -37.51 24.54 1.36
N ASP A 796 -38.48 23.64 1.36
CA ASP A 796 -38.24 22.28 0.93
C ASP A 796 -37.88 22.23 -0.55
N GLY A 797 -36.70 21.73 -0.85
CA GLY A 797 -36.11 21.68 -2.20
C GLY A 797 -34.99 22.67 -2.46
N VAL A 798 -34.68 23.57 -1.50
CA VAL A 798 -33.52 24.46 -1.55
C VAL A 798 -32.41 23.85 -0.69
N SER A 799 -31.26 23.53 -1.30
CA SER A 799 -30.09 22.96 -0.58
C SER A 799 -29.12 24.01 -0.07
N ALA A 800 -29.01 25.13 -0.78
CA ALA A 800 -28.17 26.28 -0.38
C ALA A 800 -28.66 27.57 -1.08
N ALA A 801 -28.42 28.72 -0.46
CA ALA A 801 -28.62 30.04 -1.07
C ALA A 801 -27.39 30.94 -0.80
N GLU A 802 -26.81 31.49 -1.85
CA GLU A 802 -25.79 32.54 -1.77
C GLU A 802 -26.40 33.89 -2.11
N VAL A 803 -26.46 34.78 -1.14
CA VAL A 803 -27.13 36.09 -1.28
C VAL A 803 -26.09 37.19 -1.18
N SER A 804 -26.14 38.19 -2.10
CA SER A 804 -25.25 39.32 -2.12
C SER A 804 -26.05 40.62 -2.25
N HIS A 805 -25.99 41.47 -1.23
CA HIS A 805 -26.63 42.79 -1.24
C HIS A 805 -25.92 43.79 -2.21
N THR A 806 -24.60 43.58 -2.40
CA THR A 806 -23.79 44.41 -3.33
C THR A 806 -24.11 44.10 -4.80
N ALA A 807 -24.41 42.82 -5.10
CA ALA A 807 -24.80 42.40 -6.45
C ALA A 807 -26.32 42.46 -6.66
N GLY A 808 -27.14 42.62 -5.62
CA GLY A 808 -28.59 42.60 -5.69
C GLY A 808 -29.14 41.26 -6.12
N THR A 809 -28.44 40.14 -5.81
CA THR A 809 -28.80 38.78 -6.28
C THR A 809 -28.75 37.73 -5.19
N ALA A 810 -29.59 36.69 -5.35
CA ALA A 810 -29.51 35.44 -4.60
C ALA A 810 -29.40 34.27 -5.58
N VAL A 811 -28.31 33.50 -5.51
CA VAL A 811 -28.16 32.25 -6.26
C VAL A 811 -28.65 31.10 -5.38
N VAL A 812 -29.69 30.42 -5.83
CA VAL A 812 -30.34 29.33 -5.08
C VAL A 812 -30.03 27.99 -5.75
N THR A 813 -29.47 27.07 -4.99
CA THR A 813 -29.21 25.71 -5.43
C THR A 813 -30.39 24.82 -5.01
N LEU A 814 -31.05 24.21 -5.98
CA LEU A 814 -32.26 23.40 -5.79
C LEU A 814 -31.99 21.91 -5.91
N ASP A 815 -32.42 21.14 -4.94
CA ASP A 815 -32.40 19.64 -4.97
C ASP A 815 -33.66 19.06 -5.61
N LYS A 816 -34.73 19.86 -5.67
CA LYS A 816 -36.02 19.53 -6.31
C LYS A 816 -36.48 20.76 -7.08
N PRO A 817 -37.24 20.60 -8.16
CA PRO A 817 -37.83 21.74 -8.86
C PRO A 817 -38.75 22.52 -7.92
N VAL A 818 -38.41 23.78 -7.64
CA VAL A 818 -39.21 24.74 -6.89
C VAL A 818 -39.78 25.76 -7.87
N ASP A 819 -41.06 26.06 -7.77
CA ASP A 819 -41.74 27.03 -8.63
C ASP A 819 -41.21 28.47 -8.36
N ASP A 820 -41.03 29.23 -9.40
CA ASP A 820 -40.52 30.63 -9.32
C ASP A 820 -41.42 31.54 -8.49
N THR A 821 -42.73 31.26 -8.51
CA THR A 821 -43.71 31.99 -7.70
C THR A 821 -43.52 31.77 -6.20
N VAL A 822 -43.06 30.58 -5.78
CA VAL A 822 -42.75 30.25 -4.37
C VAL A 822 -41.49 30.94 -3.94
N LEU A 823 -40.43 30.89 -4.76
CA LEU A 823 -39.17 31.57 -4.51
C LEU A 823 -39.34 33.10 -4.38
N LYS A 824 -40.11 33.64 -5.31
CA LYS A 824 -40.46 35.08 -5.31
C LYS A 824 -41.22 35.46 -4.03
N LYS A 825 -42.27 34.75 -3.69
CA LYS A 825 -43.12 35.03 -2.52
C LYS A 825 -42.33 34.99 -1.22
N VAL A 826 -41.43 34.04 -1.02
CA VAL A 826 -40.65 33.93 0.23
C VAL A 826 -39.69 35.10 0.43
N VAL A 827 -39.18 35.69 -0.66
CA VAL A 827 -38.32 36.87 -0.61
C VAL A 827 -39.19 38.11 -0.37
N GLU A 828 -40.34 38.20 -1.04
CA GLU A 828 -41.27 39.34 -0.90
C GLU A 828 -41.96 39.35 0.49
N ASP A 829 -42.21 38.21 1.11
CA ASP A 829 -42.70 38.11 2.49
C ASP A 829 -41.68 38.63 3.56
N LYS A 830 -40.49 39.02 3.11
CA LYS A 830 -39.43 39.63 3.96
C LYS A 830 -39.23 41.13 3.58
N ASP A 831 -40.17 41.72 2.92
CA ASP A 831 -40.20 43.15 2.50
C ASP A 831 -39.10 43.51 1.47
N TYR A 832 -38.65 42.56 0.64
CA TYR A 832 -37.76 42.81 -0.49
C TYR A 832 -38.49 42.57 -1.82
N THR A 833 -38.08 43.28 -2.86
CA THR A 833 -38.70 43.18 -4.18
C THR A 833 -37.92 42.30 -5.11
N VAL A 834 -38.57 41.25 -5.70
CA VAL A 834 -37.95 40.42 -6.72
C VAL A 834 -38.24 40.98 -8.11
N THR A 835 -37.19 41.34 -8.82
CA THR A 835 -37.26 41.95 -10.16
C THR A 835 -37.13 40.92 -11.29
N GLY A 836 -36.58 39.74 -11.02
CA GLY A 836 -36.45 38.66 -12.00
C GLY A 836 -35.90 37.36 -11.39
N ILE A 837 -36.18 36.21 -12.01
CA ILE A 837 -35.61 34.92 -11.68
C ILE A 837 -35.11 34.32 -13.00
N GLU A 838 -33.84 33.93 -13.05
CA GLU A 838 -33.15 33.37 -14.21
C GLU A 838 -32.62 31.97 -13.91
#